data_a8c90b7c3d52cc88da00f67caa516229
#
_entry.id   a8c90b7c3d52cc88da00f67caa516229
#
_cell.length_a   1.000
_cell.length_b   1.000
_cell.length_c   1.000
_cell.angle_alpha   90.00
_cell.angle_beta   90.00
_cell.angle_gamma   90.00
#
_symmetry.space_group_name_H-M   'P 1'
#
loop_
_entity.id
_entity.type
_entity.pdbx_description
1 polymer ?
#
loop_
_entity_poly.entity_id
_entity_poly.type
_entity_poly.pdbx_seq_one_letter_code
_entity_poly.pdbx_strand_id
1 'polypeptide(L)'
;MALFLFQLRESLVSDNYISKGSLSVSDKLANFVSDELLPGLAITPENFWDQLETIIHTFAPKNKELLAKRESIQGQIDQWHLANKDQPFNSELYKTFLKDIDYIVEEGGDFHITTQNVDPEIAMIAGPQLVVPVMNARFALNAANARWGSLYDALYGTDMIGEEDGASRAGAYNPIRGDKVIAFAKSFLDKHFPLKNASFNQVTSLIIEDGSLIARLENGSNTALMNAEQFQGFQGTLQEPSGILLRNNNLHAEIQVDPTHSIGASDLAGIKDVLLESAITTIQDCEDSVAAVDGEDKVQVYRNWLGLMKGDLKETFMKAGLEMTRHLNPDRVYQGADGSSFALPGRSLMLVRNVGHLMTNPAILDSDGQEIPEGILDAMFTICIAMHDFNGNSSVQNSKAGSIYIVKPKMHGPEEVQFTCDLFSAVEQALGLTQLTAKVGIMDEERRTTVNLKECIRAAQDRVIFINTGFLDRTGDEIHTSMEAGPMIRKAEMKQQPWILAYEDWNVDSGLETGFKGHAQIGKGMWPMPDEMLNMYNIKLMHPKAGANCAWVPSPTGATLHAMHYHQILVSDQQEKLISRTKASLDDILTIPLLPNPSALSAVDIQRELDNNAQGILGYVVRWIDHGIGCSKVPDINNIGLMEDRATCRISSQHIANWLHHSLCSEEQVIETMQRMAVIVDEQNSGDPQYQPMAPLFTGTAFQAACNLATQGRSQPSGYTEPILHQMRLKFKAQ
;
A
#
# COMPACT_ATOMS: atom_id res chain seq x y z
N MET A 1 -26.86 -24.98 14.81
CA MET A 1 -25.85 -23.92 14.70
C MET A 1 -26.10 -23.07 13.45
N ALA A 2 -26.22 -23.63 12.24
CA ALA A 2 -26.49 -22.85 11.01
C ALA A 2 -27.81 -22.04 11.05
N LEU A 3 -28.91 -22.60 11.58
CA LEU A 3 -30.20 -21.88 11.72
C LEU A 3 -30.17 -20.74 12.75
N PHE A 4 -29.37 -20.88 13.80
CA PHE A 4 -29.21 -19.86 14.83
C PHE A 4 -28.29 -18.70 14.35
N LEU A 5 -27.32 -19.01 13.48
CA LEU A 5 -26.50 -18.02 12.79
C LEU A 5 -27.33 -17.26 11.72
N PHE A 6 -28.28 -17.93 11.08
CA PHE A 6 -29.19 -17.32 10.11
C PHE A 6 -30.17 -16.32 10.74
N GLN A 7 -30.74 -16.66 11.91
CA GLN A 7 -31.65 -15.76 12.64
C GLN A 7 -30.94 -14.56 13.30
N LEU A 8 -29.65 -14.70 13.67
CA LEU A 8 -28.85 -13.57 14.15
C LEU A 8 -28.44 -12.62 13.01
N ARG A 9 -28.30 -13.13 11.77
CA ARG A 9 -27.94 -12.31 10.60
C ARG A 9 -29.05 -11.37 10.15
N GLU A 10 -30.32 -11.81 10.13
CA GLU A 10 -31.44 -10.94 9.72
C GLU A 10 -31.64 -9.71 10.61
N SER A 11 -31.07 -9.71 11.83
CA SER A 11 -31.17 -8.57 12.76
C SER A 11 -29.94 -7.63 12.70
N LEU A 12 -28.88 -7.95 11.95
CA LEU A 12 -27.62 -7.22 11.97
C LEU A 12 -27.41 -6.27 10.76
N VAL A 13 -28.20 -6.40 9.69
CA VAL A 13 -28.05 -5.56 8.50
C VAL A 13 -29.18 -4.57 8.43
N SER A 14 -28.87 -3.26 8.48
CA SER A 14 -29.86 -2.16 8.40
C SER A 14 -30.21 -1.78 6.95
N ASP A 15 -29.69 -2.45 5.94
CA ASP A 15 -29.91 -2.14 4.53
C ASP A 15 -31.29 -2.61 4.04
N ASN A 16 -31.99 -1.73 3.31
CA ASN A 16 -33.11 -2.14 2.48
C ASN A 16 -32.58 -2.75 1.19
N TYR A 17 -33.18 -3.86 0.74
CA TYR A 17 -32.74 -4.53 -0.47
C TYR A 17 -33.73 -4.31 -1.63
N ILE A 18 -33.19 -4.13 -2.83
CA ILE A 18 -33.92 -4.01 -4.08
C ILE A 18 -33.56 -5.18 -4.97
N SER A 19 -34.56 -5.86 -5.55
CA SER A 19 -34.31 -6.97 -6.49
C SER A 19 -33.73 -6.44 -7.80
N LYS A 20 -32.65 -7.06 -8.26
CA LYS A 20 -32.01 -6.86 -9.56
C LYS A 20 -31.75 -8.24 -10.18
N GLY A 21 -32.65 -8.71 -11.08
CA GLY A 21 -32.66 -10.10 -11.48
C GLY A 21 -32.93 -11.03 -10.32
N SER A 22 -32.08 -12.03 -10.09
CA SER A 22 -32.12 -12.92 -8.90
C SER A 22 -31.35 -12.36 -7.71
N LEU A 23 -30.64 -11.23 -7.86
CA LEU A 23 -29.86 -10.61 -6.78
C LEU A 23 -30.74 -9.72 -5.89
N SER A 24 -30.41 -9.69 -4.59
CA SER A 24 -30.91 -8.71 -3.64
C SER A 24 -29.78 -7.70 -3.37
N VAL A 25 -29.96 -6.47 -3.82
CA VAL A 25 -28.92 -5.41 -3.76
C VAL A 25 -29.32 -4.34 -2.75
N SER A 26 -28.39 -3.92 -1.88
CA SER A 26 -28.60 -2.76 -1.00
C SER A 26 -29.10 -1.57 -1.81
N ASP A 27 -30.16 -0.90 -1.32
CA ASP A 27 -30.78 0.25 -1.99
C ASP A 27 -29.76 1.38 -2.21
N LYS A 28 -28.85 1.60 -1.26
CA LYS A 28 -27.78 2.60 -1.35
C LYS A 28 -26.84 2.29 -2.53
N LEU A 29 -26.46 1.03 -2.69
CA LEU A 29 -25.59 0.60 -3.78
C LEU A 29 -26.32 0.64 -5.14
N ALA A 30 -27.60 0.23 -5.18
CA ALA A 30 -28.40 0.28 -6.41
C ALA A 30 -28.62 1.73 -6.89
N ASN A 31 -28.89 2.66 -5.97
CA ASN A 31 -29.03 4.08 -6.29
C ASN A 31 -27.69 4.71 -6.73
N PHE A 32 -26.58 4.37 -6.08
CA PHE A 32 -25.26 4.81 -6.52
C PHE A 32 -24.97 4.41 -7.96
N VAL A 33 -25.29 3.18 -8.35
CA VAL A 33 -25.10 2.69 -9.72
C VAL A 33 -25.90 3.52 -10.73
N SER A 34 -27.20 3.73 -10.49
CA SER A 34 -28.07 4.45 -11.42
C SER A 34 -27.81 5.94 -11.47
N ASP A 35 -27.54 6.57 -10.34
CA ASP A 35 -27.54 8.01 -10.20
C ASP A 35 -26.15 8.65 -10.31
N GLU A 36 -25.08 7.90 -9.97
CA GLU A 36 -23.72 8.44 -9.90
C GLU A 36 -22.74 7.71 -10.82
N LEU A 37 -22.76 6.34 -10.83
CA LEU A 37 -21.75 5.56 -11.55
C LEU A 37 -22.01 5.56 -13.06
N LEU A 38 -23.20 5.16 -13.51
CA LEU A 38 -23.48 4.95 -14.94
C LEU A 38 -23.72 6.22 -15.76
N PRO A 39 -24.17 7.37 -15.21
CA PRO A 39 -24.27 8.61 -15.98
C PRO A 39 -22.94 8.99 -16.66
N GLY A 40 -22.97 9.11 -18.00
CA GLY A 40 -21.80 9.37 -18.82
C GLY A 40 -21.15 8.11 -19.42
N LEU A 41 -21.61 6.91 -19.06
CA LEU A 41 -21.22 5.65 -19.70
C LEU A 41 -22.35 5.14 -20.63
N ALA A 42 -21.98 4.40 -21.67
CA ALA A 42 -22.95 3.78 -22.59
C ALA A 42 -23.47 2.42 -22.07
N ILE A 43 -23.80 2.36 -20.77
CA ILE A 43 -24.26 1.16 -20.07
C ILE A 43 -25.56 1.50 -19.35
N THR A 44 -26.62 0.68 -19.57
CA THR A 44 -27.87 0.85 -18.81
C THR A 44 -27.81 0.14 -17.47
N PRO A 45 -28.57 0.59 -16.45
CA PRO A 45 -28.65 -0.09 -15.18
C PRO A 45 -29.05 -1.57 -15.30
N GLU A 46 -30.00 -1.89 -16.16
CA GLU A 46 -30.45 -3.27 -16.41
C GLU A 46 -29.29 -4.12 -16.92
N ASN A 47 -28.60 -3.63 -17.95
CA ASN A 47 -27.43 -4.37 -18.52
C ASN A 47 -26.32 -4.56 -17.48
N PHE A 48 -26.02 -3.54 -16.67
CA PHE A 48 -25.02 -3.62 -15.62
C PHE A 48 -25.32 -4.75 -14.63
N TRP A 49 -26.57 -4.81 -14.13
CA TRP A 49 -26.98 -5.83 -13.16
C TRP A 49 -27.05 -7.23 -13.77
N ASP A 50 -27.57 -7.38 -15.00
CA ASP A 50 -27.63 -8.67 -15.71
C ASP A 50 -26.22 -9.25 -15.94
N GLN A 51 -25.25 -8.38 -16.31
CA GLN A 51 -23.86 -8.80 -16.48
C GLN A 51 -23.21 -9.17 -15.14
N LEU A 52 -23.42 -8.39 -14.09
CA LEU A 52 -22.89 -8.71 -12.75
C LEU A 52 -23.47 -10.03 -12.23
N GLU A 53 -24.78 -10.28 -12.38
CA GLU A 53 -25.41 -11.54 -12.02
C GLU A 53 -24.77 -12.72 -12.75
N THR A 54 -24.52 -12.59 -14.05
CA THR A 54 -23.85 -13.60 -14.87
C THR A 54 -22.44 -13.90 -14.37
N ILE A 55 -21.68 -12.86 -14.03
CA ILE A 55 -20.32 -12.98 -13.47
C ILE A 55 -20.36 -13.68 -12.12
N ILE A 56 -21.27 -13.29 -11.22
CA ILE A 56 -21.41 -13.91 -9.90
C ILE A 56 -21.71 -15.40 -10.06
N HIS A 57 -22.69 -15.78 -10.87
CA HIS A 57 -23.06 -17.18 -11.11
C HIS A 57 -21.89 -18.01 -11.67
N THR A 58 -21.04 -17.39 -12.49
CA THR A 58 -19.89 -18.07 -13.11
C THR A 58 -18.70 -18.21 -12.15
N PHE A 59 -18.40 -17.15 -11.42
CA PHE A 59 -17.13 -17.05 -10.66
C PHE A 59 -17.27 -17.36 -9.18
N ALA A 60 -18.43 -17.16 -8.54
CA ALA A 60 -18.59 -17.45 -7.12
C ALA A 60 -18.38 -18.95 -6.77
N PRO A 61 -18.88 -19.93 -7.58
CA PRO A 61 -18.57 -21.33 -7.34
C PRO A 61 -17.07 -21.64 -7.43
N LYS A 62 -16.38 -21.10 -8.45
CA LYS A 62 -14.93 -21.30 -8.62
C LYS A 62 -14.13 -20.68 -7.47
N ASN A 63 -14.53 -19.48 -7.00
CA ASN A 63 -13.93 -18.85 -5.84
C ASN A 63 -14.04 -19.75 -4.59
N LYS A 64 -15.22 -20.34 -4.36
CA LYS A 64 -15.46 -21.28 -3.27
C LYS A 64 -14.57 -22.53 -3.36
N GLU A 65 -14.38 -23.07 -4.57
CA GLU A 65 -13.48 -24.22 -4.81
C GLU A 65 -12.02 -23.87 -4.48
N LEU A 66 -11.53 -22.69 -4.87
CA LEU A 66 -10.18 -22.22 -4.56
C LEU A 66 -9.97 -22.04 -3.05
N LEU A 67 -10.96 -21.49 -2.35
CA LEU A 67 -10.91 -21.36 -0.88
C LEU A 67 -10.90 -22.73 -0.20
N ALA A 68 -11.73 -23.67 -0.66
CA ALA A 68 -11.73 -25.05 -0.15
C ALA A 68 -10.38 -25.75 -0.38
N LYS A 69 -9.71 -25.46 -1.52
CA LYS A 69 -8.37 -25.96 -1.80
C LYS A 69 -7.34 -25.41 -0.80
N ARG A 70 -7.41 -24.11 -0.41
CA ARG A 70 -6.54 -23.54 0.64
C ARG A 70 -6.65 -24.34 1.94
N GLU A 71 -7.87 -24.54 2.43
CA GLU A 71 -8.13 -25.27 3.67
C GLU A 71 -7.65 -26.74 3.59
N SER A 72 -7.88 -27.40 2.44
CA SER A 72 -7.40 -28.77 2.22
C SER A 72 -5.89 -28.87 2.28
N ILE A 73 -5.18 -27.95 1.63
CA ILE A 73 -3.71 -27.92 1.64
C ILE A 73 -3.19 -27.60 3.05
N GLN A 74 -3.77 -26.62 3.75
CA GLN A 74 -3.38 -26.30 5.13
C GLN A 74 -3.54 -27.52 6.04
N GLY A 75 -4.68 -28.22 5.95
CA GLY A 75 -4.90 -29.43 6.74
C GLY A 75 -3.89 -30.55 6.47
N GLN A 76 -3.39 -30.68 5.22
CA GLN A 76 -2.33 -31.63 4.91
C GLN A 76 -0.99 -31.21 5.49
N ILE A 77 -0.65 -29.91 5.46
CA ILE A 77 0.59 -29.36 6.05
C ILE A 77 0.57 -29.58 7.59
N ASP A 78 -0.55 -29.29 8.23
CA ASP A 78 -0.74 -29.50 9.67
C ASP A 78 -0.52 -30.98 10.04
N GLN A 79 -1.14 -31.90 9.29
CA GLN A 79 -0.99 -33.33 9.52
C GLN A 79 0.46 -33.80 9.33
N TRP A 80 1.17 -33.26 8.33
CA TRP A 80 2.58 -33.57 8.10
C TRP A 80 3.45 -33.15 9.30
N HIS A 81 3.28 -31.92 9.80
CA HIS A 81 4.00 -31.44 10.97
C HIS A 81 3.71 -32.26 12.23
N LEU A 82 2.44 -32.57 12.48
CA LEU A 82 2.05 -33.42 13.61
C LEU A 82 2.64 -34.83 13.53
N ALA A 83 2.66 -35.43 12.33
CA ALA A 83 3.23 -36.77 12.11
C ALA A 83 4.76 -36.81 12.28
N ASN A 84 5.45 -35.70 12.08
CA ASN A 84 6.91 -35.58 12.14
C ASN A 84 7.42 -34.84 13.39
N LYS A 85 6.53 -34.51 14.35
CA LYS A 85 6.82 -33.63 15.50
C LYS A 85 8.02 -34.08 16.34
N ASP A 86 8.20 -35.40 16.51
CA ASP A 86 9.23 -35.97 17.38
C ASP A 86 10.52 -36.33 16.62
N GLN A 87 10.63 -35.90 15.35
CA GLN A 87 11.80 -36.17 14.50
C GLN A 87 12.54 -34.86 14.21
N PRO A 88 13.89 -34.93 13.96
CA PRO A 88 14.60 -33.77 13.42
C PRO A 88 13.96 -33.31 12.11
N PHE A 89 13.75 -32.02 11.95
CA PHE A 89 13.19 -31.46 10.71
C PHE A 89 14.07 -31.81 9.52
N ASN A 90 13.47 -32.39 8.47
CA ASN A 90 14.12 -32.75 7.22
C ASN A 90 13.56 -31.92 6.07
N SER A 91 14.32 -30.91 5.64
CA SER A 91 13.92 -29.96 4.60
C SER A 91 13.63 -30.64 3.25
N GLU A 92 14.39 -31.64 2.85
CA GLU A 92 14.17 -32.36 1.58
C GLU A 92 12.88 -33.19 1.59
N LEU A 93 12.59 -33.87 2.69
CA LEU A 93 11.31 -34.58 2.83
C LEU A 93 10.13 -33.60 2.85
N TYR A 94 10.27 -32.47 3.54
CA TYR A 94 9.24 -31.44 3.58
C TYR A 94 9.00 -30.82 2.19
N LYS A 95 10.06 -30.49 1.47
CA LYS A 95 9.97 -29.97 0.11
C LYS A 95 9.33 -30.98 -0.86
N THR A 96 9.68 -32.27 -0.75
CA THR A 96 9.05 -33.34 -1.52
C THR A 96 7.57 -33.43 -1.22
N PHE A 97 7.19 -33.45 0.05
CA PHE A 97 5.78 -33.45 0.47
C PHE A 97 5.01 -32.23 -0.08
N LEU A 98 5.59 -31.02 -0.03
CA LEU A 98 4.96 -29.82 -0.57
C LEU A 98 4.72 -29.90 -2.08
N LYS A 99 5.59 -30.61 -2.82
CA LYS A 99 5.37 -30.89 -4.25
C LYS A 99 4.27 -31.94 -4.47
N ASP A 100 4.25 -33.00 -3.65
CA ASP A 100 3.26 -34.08 -3.76
C ASP A 100 1.83 -33.61 -3.52
N ILE A 101 1.62 -32.53 -2.75
CA ILE A 101 0.30 -31.93 -2.48
C ILE A 101 -0.01 -30.71 -3.36
N ASP A 102 0.78 -30.45 -4.41
CA ASP A 102 0.64 -29.28 -5.30
C ASP A 102 0.72 -27.92 -4.57
N TYR A 103 1.37 -27.87 -3.39
CA TYR A 103 1.70 -26.59 -2.74
C TYR A 103 2.81 -25.89 -3.53
N ILE A 104 3.84 -26.60 -3.94
CA ILE A 104 4.86 -26.16 -4.89
C ILE A 104 4.53 -26.82 -6.23
N VAL A 105 4.21 -26.01 -7.23
CA VAL A 105 3.92 -26.49 -8.59
C VAL A 105 5.19 -26.62 -9.42
N GLU A 106 5.14 -27.43 -10.49
CA GLU A 106 6.23 -27.56 -11.45
C GLU A 106 6.47 -26.24 -12.17
N GLU A 107 7.71 -25.75 -12.15
CA GLU A 107 8.08 -24.54 -12.88
C GLU A 107 8.22 -24.84 -14.37
N GLY A 108 7.48 -24.09 -15.20
CA GLY A 108 7.54 -24.21 -16.67
C GLY A 108 8.82 -23.60 -17.26
N GLY A 109 8.93 -23.65 -18.59
CA GLY A 109 10.08 -23.05 -19.30
C GLY A 109 10.17 -21.53 -19.14
N ASP A 110 11.27 -20.95 -19.59
CA ASP A 110 11.49 -19.50 -19.52
C ASP A 110 10.51 -18.73 -20.40
N PHE A 111 10.13 -17.54 -19.95
CA PHE A 111 9.23 -16.62 -20.66
C PHE A 111 9.50 -15.17 -20.23
N HIS A 112 8.98 -14.24 -20.99
CA HIS A 112 8.91 -12.85 -20.58
C HIS A 112 7.45 -12.39 -20.61
N ILE A 113 7.13 -11.43 -19.75
CA ILE A 113 5.81 -10.79 -19.75
C ILE A 113 5.57 -10.06 -21.06
N THR A 114 4.30 -10.04 -21.49
CA THR A 114 3.88 -9.45 -22.77
C THR A 114 2.91 -8.30 -22.59
N THR A 115 2.76 -7.79 -21.36
CA THR A 115 1.86 -6.67 -21.04
C THR A 115 2.16 -5.45 -21.90
N GLN A 116 1.12 -4.87 -22.49
CA GLN A 116 1.20 -3.69 -23.37
C GLN A 116 0.34 -2.55 -22.84
N ASN A 117 0.50 -1.36 -23.45
CA ASN A 117 -0.24 -0.16 -23.08
C ASN A 117 -0.07 0.20 -21.60
N VAL A 118 1.18 0.29 -21.17
CA VAL A 118 1.56 0.60 -19.79
C VAL A 118 2.11 2.02 -19.72
N ASP A 119 1.63 2.83 -18.77
CA ASP A 119 2.12 4.18 -18.57
C ASP A 119 3.58 4.19 -18.08
N PRO A 120 4.37 5.22 -18.43
CA PRO A 120 5.79 5.31 -18.03
C PRO A 120 6.02 5.25 -16.53
N GLU A 121 5.07 5.70 -15.73
CA GLU A 121 5.09 5.66 -14.27
C GLU A 121 5.18 4.22 -13.72
N ILE A 122 4.69 3.25 -14.46
CA ILE A 122 4.82 1.83 -14.14
C ILE A 122 6.08 1.24 -14.77
N ALA A 123 6.28 1.49 -16.07
CA ALA A 123 7.29 0.80 -16.88
C ALA A 123 8.70 1.37 -16.73
N MET A 124 8.85 2.70 -16.62
CA MET A 124 10.11 3.39 -16.87
C MET A 124 10.59 4.29 -15.72
N ILE A 125 9.69 4.80 -14.90
CA ILE A 125 10.03 5.78 -13.86
C ILE A 125 10.10 5.08 -12.52
N ALA A 126 11.30 4.94 -11.96
CA ALA A 126 11.48 4.44 -10.61
C ALA A 126 11.21 5.55 -9.59
N GLY A 127 10.44 5.26 -8.56
CA GLY A 127 10.10 6.25 -7.52
C GLY A 127 9.22 5.69 -6.42
N PRO A 128 8.92 6.50 -5.38
CA PRO A 128 8.04 6.11 -4.29
C PRO A 128 6.63 5.76 -4.78
N GLN A 129 6.01 4.79 -4.09
CA GLN A 129 4.61 4.43 -4.25
C GLN A 129 3.89 4.68 -2.92
N LEU A 130 2.85 5.52 -2.95
CA LEU A 130 2.07 5.87 -1.77
C LEU A 130 0.81 5.00 -1.71
N VAL A 131 0.49 4.46 -0.54
CA VAL A 131 -0.76 3.71 -0.30
C VAL A 131 -1.65 4.52 0.63
N VAL A 132 -2.95 4.60 0.30
CA VAL A 132 -3.89 5.44 1.03
C VAL A 132 -5.28 4.81 1.07
N PRO A 133 -6.00 4.88 2.19
CA PRO A 133 -7.40 4.43 2.24
C PRO A 133 -8.28 5.32 1.37
N VAL A 134 -8.87 4.75 0.32
CA VAL A 134 -9.75 5.50 -0.60
C VAL A 134 -11.05 5.95 0.07
N MET A 135 -11.45 5.31 1.14
CA MET A 135 -12.64 5.66 1.92
C MET A 135 -12.58 7.08 2.50
N ASN A 136 -11.38 7.64 2.69
CA ASN A 136 -11.19 9.01 3.15
C ASN A 136 -10.82 9.93 1.98
N ALA A 137 -11.78 10.73 1.50
CA ALA A 137 -11.61 11.63 0.35
C ALA A 137 -10.42 12.60 0.50
N ARG A 138 -10.20 13.13 1.70
CA ARG A 138 -9.08 14.04 1.96
C ARG A 138 -7.73 13.34 1.82
N PHE A 139 -7.61 12.11 2.33
CA PHE A 139 -6.39 11.33 2.20
C PHE A 139 -6.17 10.88 0.75
N ALA A 140 -7.21 10.44 0.07
CA ALA A 140 -7.19 10.06 -1.33
C ALA A 140 -6.68 11.21 -2.23
N LEU A 141 -7.21 12.42 -2.05
CA LEU A 141 -6.77 13.63 -2.75
C LEU A 141 -5.34 14.02 -2.40
N ASN A 142 -4.95 13.94 -1.11
CA ASN A 142 -3.59 14.25 -0.70
C ASN A 142 -2.58 13.31 -1.37
N ALA A 143 -2.89 12.03 -1.44
CA ALA A 143 -2.03 11.04 -2.06
C ALA A 143 -1.95 11.21 -3.57
N ALA A 144 -3.07 11.44 -4.25
CA ALA A 144 -3.09 11.72 -5.68
C ALA A 144 -2.25 12.98 -6.02
N ASN A 145 -2.29 14.01 -5.18
CA ASN A 145 -1.54 15.24 -5.35
C ASN A 145 -0.07 15.16 -4.88
N ALA A 146 0.34 14.05 -4.26
CA ALA A 146 1.70 13.87 -3.75
C ALA A 146 2.76 13.58 -4.83
N ARG A 147 2.39 13.69 -6.14
CA ARG A 147 3.35 13.61 -7.25
C ARG A 147 4.48 14.64 -7.09
N TRP A 148 4.17 15.82 -6.57
CA TRP A 148 5.14 16.89 -6.34
C TRP A 148 5.13 17.26 -4.86
N GLY A 149 6.28 17.13 -4.21
CA GLY A 149 6.44 17.40 -2.79
C GLY A 149 7.51 18.45 -2.53
N SER A 150 7.23 19.37 -1.59
CA SER A 150 8.20 20.34 -1.09
C SER A 150 9.28 19.63 -0.30
N LEU A 151 10.53 19.76 -0.74
CA LEU A 151 11.67 19.25 0.03
C LEU A 151 11.89 20.09 1.31
N TYR A 152 11.66 21.41 1.23
CA TYR A 152 11.78 22.29 2.39
C TYR A 152 10.78 21.92 3.48
N ASP A 153 9.51 21.76 3.13
CA ASP A 153 8.48 21.33 4.09
C ASP A 153 8.78 19.95 4.67
N ALA A 154 9.21 19.00 3.85
CA ALA A 154 9.54 17.65 4.28
C ALA A 154 10.71 17.61 5.26
N LEU A 155 11.75 18.41 5.03
CA LEU A 155 12.89 18.53 5.92
C LEU A 155 12.53 19.30 7.21
N TYR A 156 11.79 20.42 7.08
CA TYR A 156 11.43 21.26 8.21
C TYR A 156 10.49 20.53 9.19
N GLY A 157 9.53 19.80 8.66
CA GLY A 157 8.47 19.14 9.44
C GLY A 157 8.86 17.83 10.10
N THR A 158 10.05 17.28 9.84
CA THR A 158 10.45 15.93 10.29
C THR A 158 11.74 15.96 11.11
N ASP A 159 12.13 14.80 11.62
CA ASP A 159 13.40 14.56 12.33
C ASP A 159 14.63 14.51 11.39
N MET A 160 14.45 14.71 10.10
CA MET A 160 15.57 14.85 9.13
C MET A 160 16.52 16.00 9.50
N ILE A 161 16.00 17.08 10.07
CA ILE A 161 16.78 18.15 10.68
C ILE A 161 16.63 18.02 12.20
N GLY A 162 17.73 17.78 12.90
CA GLY A 162 17.76 17.72 14.37
C GLY A 162 17.30 19.01 15.02
N GLU A 163 16.91 18.95 16.29
CA GLU A 163 16.43 20.09 17.07
C GLU A 163 17.52 20.74 17.92
N GLU A 164 18.75 20.25 17.84
CA GLU A 164 19.91 20.78 18.57
C GLU A 164 20.28 22.18 18.08
N ASP A 165 21.07 22.91 18.91
CA ASP A 165 21.60 24.24 18.61
C ASP A 165 20.50 25.28 18.32
N GLY A 166 19.35 25.15 18.97
CA GLY A 166 18.25 26.10 18.82
C GLY A 166 17.37 25.86 17.59
N ALA A 167 17.54 24.76 16.86
CA ALA A 167 16.77 24.42 15.67
C ALA A 167 15.44 23.72 15.99
N SER A 168 14.72 24.10 17.06
CA SER A 168 13.46 23.52 17.47
C SER A 168 12.40 23.61 16.36
N ARG A 169 11.63 22.52 16.23
CA ARG A 169 10.50 22.41 15.30
C ARG A 169 9.20 22.99 15.88
N ALA A 170 9.12 23.11 17.20
CA ALA A 170 7.91 23.55 17.89
C ALA A 170 7.69 25.08 17.77
N GLY A 171 6.41 25.46 17.66
CA GLY A 171 6.00 26.88 17.66
C GLY A 171 5.97 27.53 16.29
N ALA A 172 6.30 28.83 16.23
CA ALA A 172 6.37 29.59 14.97
C ALA A 172 7.62 29.21 14.15
N TYR A 173 7.69 29.70 12.89
CA TYR A 173 8.85 29.49 12.04
C TYR A 173 10.15 29.84 12.75
N ASN A 174 11.09 28.89 12.73
CA ASN A 174 12.41 29.01 13.33
C ASN A 174 13.48 29.25 12.24
N PRO A 175 14.09 30.44 12.13
CA PRO A 175 15.07 30.73 11.09
C PRO A 175 16.32 29.85 11.17
N ILE A 176 16.78 29.48 12.38
CA ILE A 176 17.97 28.62 12.56
C ILE A 176 17.67 27.22 11.91
N ARG A 177 16.46 26.70 12.10
CA ARG A 177 16.04 25.48 11.45
C ARG A 177 15.88 25.66 9.94
N GLY A 178 15.33 26.80 9.52
CA GLY A 178 15.18 27.16 8.10
C GLY A 178 16.53 27.20 7.38
N ASP A 179 17.57 27.79 7.99
CA ASP A 179 18.91 27.82 7.41
C ASP A 179 19.51 26.41 7.23
N LYS A 180 19.30 25.50 8.19
CA LYS A 180 19.70 24.08 8.06
C LYS A 180 18.97 23.39 6.93
N VAL A 181 17.68 23.66 6.74
CA VAL A 181 16.86 23.12 5.63
C VAL A 181 17.37 23.61 4.28
N ILE A 182 17.61 24.90 4.13
CA ILE A 182 18.16 25.50 2.89
C ILE A 182 19.53 24.91 2.57
N ALA A 183 20.42 24.80 3.57
CA ALA A 183 21.74 24.21 3.37
C ALA A 183 21.67 22.74 2.94
N PHE A 184 20.76 21.94 3.52
CA PHE A 184 20.55 20.56 3.13
C PHE A 184 20.05 20.46 1.68
N ALA A 185 19.05 21.24 1.30
CA ALA A 185 18.48 21.23 -0.04
C ALA A 185 19.49 21.70 -1.11
N LYS A 186 20.31 22.70 -0.82
CA LYS A 186 21.42 23.10 -1.70
C LYS A 186 22.50 22.02 -1.84
N SER A 187 22.79 21.30 -0.76
CA SER A 187 23.69 20.14 -0.82
C SER A 187 23.09 18.99 -1.69
N PHE A 188 21.77 18.79 -1.63
CA PHE A 188 21.08 17.85 -2.52
C PHE A 188 21.21 18.29 -4.00
N LEU A 189 21.04 19.58 -4.29
CA LEU A 189 21.24 20.11 -5.65
C LEU A 189 22.70 19.96 -6.11
N ASP A 190 23.67 20.28 -5.28
CA ASP A 190 25.10 20.13 -5.60
C ASP A 190 25.47 18.68 -5.90
N LYS A 191 24.85 17.72 -5.20
CA LYS A 191 25.12 16.29 -5.38
C LYS A 191 24.51 15.73 -6.65
N HIS A 192 23.28 16.12 -7.00
CA HIS A 192 22.51 15.49 -8.07
C HIS A 192 22.41 16.34 -9.34
N PHE A 193 22.64 17.65 -9.25
CA PHE A 193 22.61 18.62 -10.35
C PHE A 193 23.84 19.56 -10.28
N PRO A 194 25.07 19.02 -10.24
CA PRO A 194 26.27 19.80 -9.95
C PRO A 194 26.51 20.91 -10.95
N LEU A 195 26.92 22.07 -10.44
CA LEU A 195 27.43 23.17 -11.23
C LEU A 195 28.93 22.96 -11.56
N LYS A 196 29.41 23.53 -12.70
CA LYS A 196 30.83 23.48 -13.04
C LYS A 196 31.65 24.35 -12.08
N ASN A 197 32.46 23.70 -11.22
CA ASN A 197 33.38 24.34 -10.26
C ASN A 197 32.72 25.33 -9.28
N ALA A 198 31.44 25.14 -8.94
CA ALA A 198 30.72 25.99 -8.00
C ALA A 198 29.66 25.19 -7.24
N SER A 199 29.15 25.78 -6.15
CA SER A 199 28.03 25.25 -5.35
C SER A 199 26.82 26.17 -5.46
N PHE A 200 25.61 25.61 -5.31
CA PHE A 200 24.37 26.39 -5.21
C PHE A 200 24.36 27.38 -4.04
N ASN A 201 25.22 27.17 -3.04
CA ASN A 201 25.41 28.13 -1.95
C ASN A 201 26.02 29.48 -2.42
N GLN A 202 26.71 29.51 -3.54
CA GLN A 202 27.38 30.68 -4.10
C GLN A 202 26.54 31.40 -5.20
N VAL A 203 25.37 30.86 -5.52
CA VAL A 203 24.51 31.38 -6.58
C VAL A 203 23.73 32.57 -6.08
N THR A 204 23.75 33.67 -6.85
CA THR A 204 23.00 34.91 -6.60
C THR A 204 21.83 35.12 -7.52
N SER A 205 21.82 34.49 -8.70
CA SER A 205 20.66 34.43 -9.60
C SER A 205 20.78 33.29 -10.61
N LEU A 206 19.64 32.82 -11.07
CA LEU A 206 19.49 31.80 -12.10
C LEU A 206 18.80 32.43 -13.30
N ILE A 207 19.36 32.26 -14.50
CA ILE A 207 18.79 32.77 -15.74
C ILE A 207 18.87 31.70 -16.82
N ILE A 208 18.10 31.89 -17.90
CA ILE A 208 18.16 31.04 -19.10
C ILE A 208 18.79 31.84 -20.23
N GLU A 209 19.90 31.35 -20.76
CA GLU A 209 20.62 31.99 -21.86
C GLU A 209 21.00 30.91 -22.89
N ASP A 210 20.72 31.18 -24.15
CA ASP A 210 20.97 30.26 -25.27
C ASP A 210 20.48 28.83 -25.04
N GLY A 211 19.28 28.70 -24.44
CA GLY A 211 18.65 27.39 -24.10
C GLY A 211 19.30 26.63 -22.96
N SER A 212 20.18 27.27 -22.20
CA SER A 212 20.90 26.67 -21.05
C SER A 212 20.63 27.38 -19.74
N LEU A 213 20.63 26.64 -18.62
CA LEU A 213 20.61 27.22 -17.30
C LEU A 213 21.97 27.82 -16.94
N ILE A 214 22.01 29.11 -16.68
CA ILE A 214 23.19 29.85 -16.19
C ILE A 214 22.99 30.30 -14.77
N ALA A 215 23.95 29.98 -13.91
CA ALA A 215 23.99 30.42 -12.50
C ALA A 215 25.04 31.56 -12.38
N ARG A 216 24.61 32.71 -11.89
CA ARG A 216 25.49 33.82 -11.52
C ARG A 216 25.98 33.65 -10.10
N LEU A 217 27.26 33.85 -9.88
CA LEU A 217 27.92 33.63 -8.60
C LEU A 217 28.20 34.93 -7.89
N GLU A 218 28.40 34.89 -6.56
CA GLU A 218 28.74 36.03 -5.71
C GLU A 218 29.99 36.81 -6.19
N ASN A 219 30.96 36.13 -6.78
CA ASN A 219 32.17 36.74 -7.32
C ASN A 219 31.94 37.41 -8.71
N GLY A 220 30.70 37.46 -9.23
CA GLY A 220 30.32 38.05 -10.47
C GLY A 220 30.56 37.15 -11.70
N SER A 221 31.09 35.95 -11.57
CA SER A 221 31.25 35.02 -12.65
C SER A 221 29.97 34.23 -12.91
N ASN A 222 29.86 33.66 -14.12
CA ASN A 222 28.79 32.76 -14.53
C ASN A 222 29.28 31.30 -14.55
N THR A 223 28.39 30.39 -14.23
CA THR A 223 28.62 28.95 -14.39
C THR A 223 27.35 28.26 -14.93
N ALA A 224 27.45 26.99 -15.31
CA ALA A 224 26.35 26.21 -15.83
C ALA A 224 26.34 24.81 -15.17
N LEU A 225 25.32 24.02 -15.39
CA LEU A 225 25.29 22.62 -14.98
C LEU A 225 26.46 21.84 -15.57
N MET A 226 27.02 20.90 -14.81
CA MET A 226 28.05 19.99 -15.30
C MET A 226 27.53 19.13 -16.46
N ASN A 227 26.29 18.61 -16.32
CA ASN A 227 25.56 17.96 -17.41
C ASN A 227 24.39 18.86 -17.84
N ALA A 228 24.54 19.48 -19.03
CA ALA A 228 23.53 20.40 -19.57
C ALA A 228 22.18 19.72 -19.87
N GLU A 229 22.17 18.39 -20.14
CA GLU A 229 20.94 17.62 -20.41
C GLU A 229 20.02 17.49 -19.21
N GLN A 230 20.51 17.81 -18.00
CA GLN A 230 19.68 17.82 -16.81
C GLN A 230 18.68 18.98 -16.78
N PHE A 231 18.95 20.10 -17.50
CA PHE A 231 17.98 21.17 -17.64
C PHE A 231 16.89 20.77 -18.64
N GLN A 232 15.63 20.79 -18.19
CA GLN A 232 14.48 20.37 -18.99
C GLN A 232 13.59 21.54 -19.42
N GLY A 233 13.50 22.58 -18.61
CA GLY A 233 12.63 23.72 -18.88
C GLY A 233 12.48 24.68 -17.72
N PHE A 234 11.61 25.67 -17.87
CA PHE A 234 11.41 26.70 -16.86
C PHE A 234 9.99 27.26 -16.91
N GLN A 235 9.64 28.00 -15.85
CA GLN A 235 8.45 28.86 -15.75
C GLN A 235 8.91 30.31 -15.54
N GLY A 236 8.06 31.29 -15.89
CA GLY A 236 8.42 32.69 -15.80
C GLY A 236 9.10 33.23 -17.08
N THR A 237 10.09 34.09 -16.94
CA THR A 237 10.84 34.66 -18.07
C THR A 237 12.26 34.11 -18.14
N LEU A 238 12.94 34.29 -19.26
CA LEU A 238 14.34 33.86 -19.44
C LEU A 238 15.29 34.53 -18.44
N GLN A 239 15.04 35.78 -18.05
CA GLN A 239 15.88 36.55 -17.12
C GLN A 239 15.45 36.43 -15.68
N GLU A 240 14.17 36.10 -15.43
CA GLU A 240 13.57 35.95 -14.12
C GLU A 240 12.69 34.70 -14.10
N PRO A 241 13.30 33.49 -14.14
CA PRO A 241 12.55 32.26 -14.05
C PRO A 241 11.99 32.11 -12.64
N SER A 242 10.70 31.79 -12.55
CA SER A 242 10.02 31.49 -11.28
C SER A 242 10.11 30.02 -10.89
N GLY A 243 10.37 29.14 -11.86
CA GLY A 243 10.58 27.71 -11.69
C GLY A 243 11.60 27.19 -12.69
N ILE A 244 12.53 26.36 -12.25
CA ILE A 244 13.58 25.75 -13.09
C ILE A 244 13.47 24.25 -12.94
N LEU A 245 13.14 23.56 -14.03
CA LEU A 245 12.93 22.12 -14.06
C LEU A 245 14.22 21.40 -14.43
N LEU A 246 14.66 20.51 -13.55
CA LEU A 246 15.84 19.66 -13.71
C LEU A 246 15.42 18.19 -13.73
N ARG A 247 16.18 17.30 -14.37
CA ARG A 247 15.93 15.85 -14.40
C ARG A 247 17.19 15.05 -14.07
N ASN A 248 17.03 14.05 -13.20
CA ASN A 248 18.07 13.08 -12.87
C ASN A 248 17.44 11.72 -12.60
N ASN A 249 17.98 10.63 -13.18
CA ASN A 249 17.46 9.27 -13.07
C ASN A 249 15.95 9.14 -13.42
N ASN A 250 15.51 9.88 -14.44
CA ASN A 250 14.12 10.00 -14.89
C ASN A 250 13.15 10.70 -13.93
N LEU A 251 13.62 11.19 -12.79
CA LEU A 251 12.85 12.02 -11.88
C LEU A 251 13.17 13.49 -12.01
N HIS A 252 12.18 14.33 -11.80
CA HIS A 252 12.34 15.78 -11.87
C HIS A 252 12.51 16.41 -10.48
N ALA A 253 13.27 17.52 -10.48
CA ALA A 253 13.32 18.48 -9.39
C ALA A 253 13.05 19.87 -9.96
N GLU A 254 12.21 20.65 -9.29
CA GLU A 254 11.92 22.04 -9.66
C GLU A 254 12.49 22.98 -8.58
N ILE A 255 13.43 23.85 -8.97
CA ILE A 255 13.88 24.93 -8.11
C ILE A 255 12.87 26.08 -8.26
N GLN A 256 12.20 26.44 -7.17
CA GLN A 256 11.26 27.55 -7.13
C GLN A 256 11.96 28.83 -6.68
N VAL A 257 11.87 29.88 -7.51
CA VAL A 257 12.50 31.18 -7.28
C VAL A 257 11.43 32.25 -7.06
N ASP A 258 11.47 32.91 -5.92
CA ASP A 258 10.59 34.02 -5.57
C ASP A 258 11.24 34.85 -4.47
N PRO A 259 11.99 35.91 -4.81
CA PRO A 259 12.68 36.76 -3.84
C PRO A 259 11.73 37.61 -2.98
N THR A 260 10.43 37.63 -3.28
CA THR A 260 9.41 38.33 -2.45
C THR A 260 8.83 37.44 -1.35
N HIS A 261 8.96 36.12 -1.49
CA HIS A 261 8.55 35.16 -0.47
C HIS A 261 9.48 35.26 0.76
N SER A 262 8.95 35.09 1.98
CA SER A 262 9.73 35.21 3.21
C SER A 262 10.99 34.33 3.26
N ILE A 263 10.92 33.11 2.72
CA ILE A 263 12.08 32.20 2.61
C ILE A 263 13.01 32.65 1.49
N GLY A 264 12.49 32.94 0.30
CA GLY A 264 13.30 33.37 -0.84
C GLY A 264 14.04 34.69 -0.58
N ALA A 265 13.46 35.60 0.20
CA ALA A 265 14.10 36.84 0.59
C ALA A 265 15.37 36.64 1.47
N SER A 266 15.49 35.48 2.12
CA SER A 266 16.67 35.11 2.94
C SER A 266 17.71 34.31 2.13
N ASP A 267 17.40 33.89 0.91
CA ASP A 267 18.30 33.16 0.03
C ASP A 267 18.94 34.06 -1.01
N LEU A 268 20.25 33.90 -1.26
CA LEU A 268 21.01 34.74 -2.19
C LEU A 268 20.47 34.75 -3.60
N ALA A 269 19.94 33.61 -4.07
CA ALA A 269 19.37 33.44 -5.40
C ALA A 269 17.83 33.58 -5.43
N GLY A 270 17.21 33.91 -4.28
CA GLY A 270 15.76 33.98 -4.18
C GLY A 270 15.06 32.61 -4.19
N ILE A 271 15.77 31.52 -3.91
CA ILE A 271 15.20 30.18 -3.89
C ILE A 271 14.31 30.06 -2.65
N LYS A 272 13.02 29.81 -2.88
CA LYS A 272 12.04 29.63 -1.79
C LYS A 272 11.75 28.17 -1.46
N ASP A 273 11.98 27.25 -2.40
CA ASP A 273 11.75 25.81 -2.25
C ASP A 273 12.43 25.01 -3.36
N VAL A 274 12.54 23.70 -3.14
CA VAL A 274 12.86 22.69 -4.15
C VAL A 274 11.74 21.66 -4.11
N LEU A 275 10.95 21.58 -5.20
CA LEU A 275 9.96 20.53 -5.33
C LEU A 275 10.58 19.29 -5.96
N LEU A 276 10.32 18.13 -5.38
CA LEU A 276 10.72 16.85 -5.97
C LEU A 276 9.51 16.15 -6.57
N GLU A 277 9.69 15.55 -7.73
CA GLU A 277 8.77 14.54 -8.23
C GLU A 277 8.86 13.33 -7.29
N SER A 278 7.77 13.04 -6.58
CA SER A 278 7.78 12.24 -5.35
C SER A 278 6.97 10.95 -5.49
N ALA A 279 5.67 10.96 -5.16
CA ALA A 279 4.82 9.79 -5.35
C ALA A 279 4.52 9.60 -6.85
N ILE A 280 5.32 8.78 -7.51
CA ILE A 280 5.13 8.50 -8.95
C ILE A 280 3.82 7.77 -9.17
N THR A 281 3.54 6.80 -8.31
CA THR A 281 2.28 6.05 -8.30
C THR A 281 1.64 6.12 -6.91
N THR A 282 0.31 5.98 -6.88
CA THR A 282 -0.47 5.93 -5.65
C THR A 282 -1.47 4.79 -5.76
N ILE A 283 -1.54 3.95 -4.74
CA ILE A 283 -2.56 2.90 -4.60
C ILE A 283 -3.71 3.45 -3.76
N GLN A 284 -4.87 3.62 -4.39
CA GLN A 284 -6.14 3.91 -3.74
C GLN A 284 -6.68 2.59 -3.20
N ASP A 285 -6.61 2.40 -1.89
CA ASP A 285 -6.81 1.11 -1.26
C ASP A 285 -8.26 0.89 -0.84
N CYS A 286 -8.86 -0.23 -1.32
CA CYS A 286 -10.17 -0.72 -0.87
C CYS A 286 -10.05 -1.88 0.12
N GLU A 287 -8.84 -2.27 0.53
CA GLU A 287 -8.56 -3.49 1.27
C GLU A 287 -8.04 -3.19 2.69
N ASP A 288 -6.79 -3.44 3.03
CA ASP A 288 -6.28 -3.48 4.41
C ASP A 288 -6.39 -2.15 5.18
N SER A 289 -6.37 -1.03 4.49
CA SER A 289 -6.45 0.29 5.13
C SER A 289 -7.87 0.84 5.26
N VAL A 290 -8.91 0.09 4.86
CA VAL A 290 -10.31 0.51 4.98
C VAL A 290 -11.14 -0.47 5.81
N ALA A 291 -12.24 0.02 6.38
CA ALA A 291 -13.24 -0.74 7.11
C ALA A 291 -14.59 -0.61 6.40
N ALA A 292 -14.79 -1.40 5.33
CA ALA A 292 -15.99 -1.37 4.50
C ALA A 292 -16.73 -2.70 4.61
N VAL A 293 -17.77 -2.76 5.45
CA VAL A 293 -18.42 -4.01 5.84
C VAL A 293 -19.83 -4.20 5.28
N ASP A 294 -20.43 -3.16 4.70
CA ASP A 294 -21.81 -3.17 4.17
C ASP A 294 -21.95 -2.29 2.92
N GLY A 295 -23.19 -2.18 2.40
CA GLY A 295 -23.50 -1.41 1.19
C GLY A 295 -23.20 0.08 1.33
N GLU A 296 -23.40 0.66 2.49
CA GLU A 296 -23.12 2.07 2.75
C GLU A 296 -21.62 2.36 2.69
N ASP A 297 -20.83 1.55 3.36
CA ASP A 297 -19.37 1.67 3.37
C ASP A 297 -18.80 1.46 1.96
N LYS A 298 -19.28 0.46 1.21
CA LYS A 298 -18.86 0.22 -0.19
C LYS A 298 -19.20 1.39 -1.11
N VAL A 299 -20.38 2.00 -0.95
CA VAL A 299 -20.75 3.20 -1.72
C VAL A 299 -19.77 4.36 -1.43
N GLN A 300 -19.35 4.56 -0.19
CA GLN A 300 -18.38 5.61 0.12
C GLN A 300 -17.02 5.35 -0.54
N VAL A 301 -16.53 4.12 -0.50
CA VAL A 301 -15.30 3.70 -1.17
C VAL A 301 -15.40 3.96 -2.68
N TYR A 302 -16.46 3.48 -3.31
CA TYR A 302 -16.64 3.60 -4.76
C TYR A 302 -16.90 5.03 -5.21
N ARG A 303 -17.63 5.84 -4.43
CA ARG A 303 -17.88 7.26 -4.73
C ARG A 303 -16.57 8.07 -4.74
N ASN A 304 -15.67 7.82 -3.81
CA ASN A 304 -14.39 8.51 -3.80
C ASN A 304 -13.51 8.07 -5.00
N TRP A 305 -13.49 6.78 -5.33
CA TRP A 305 -12.80 6.29 -6.53
C TRP A 305 -13.40 6.89 -7.81
N LEU A 306 -14.74 6.99 -7.88
CA LEU A 306 -15.45 7.60 -8.99
C LEU A 306 -15.08 9.09 -9.16
N GLY A 307 -15.06 9.84 -8.07
CA GLY A 307 -14.69 11.25 -8.10
C GLY A 307 -13.22 11.47 -8.50
N LEU A 308 -12.31 10.54 -8.16
CA LEU A 308 -10.92 10.57 -8.66
C LEU A 308 -10.86 10.31 -10.17
N MET A 309 -11.62 9.33 -10.68
CA MET A 309 -11.62 8.99 -12.11
C MET A 309 -12.36 10.01 -12.97
N LYS A 310 -13.41 10.67 -12.44
CA LYS A 310 -14.07 11.82 -13.07
C LYS A 310 -13.24 13.12 -12.95
N GLY A 311 -12.25 13.15 -12.05
CA GLY A 311 -11.44 14.33 -11.79
C GLY A 311 -12.17 15.44 -11.02
N ASP A 312 -13.32 15.15 -10.39
CA ASP A 312 -14.18 16.12 -9.70
C ASP A 312 -14.26 15.91 -8.20
N LEU A 313 -13.53 14.93 -7.64
CA LEU A 313 -13.45 14.73 -6.20
C LEU A 313 -12.90 15.99 -5.53
N LYS A 314 -13.60 16.45 -4.51
CA LYS A 314 -13.21 17.60 -3.69
C LYS A 314 -13.58 17.38 -2.25
N GLU A 315 -12.79 17.96 -1.38
CA GLU A 315 -12.97 17.91 0.06
C GLU A 315 -12.75 19.30 0.66
N THR A 316 -13.70 19.76 1.45
CA THR A 316 -13.64 21.06 2.14
C THR A 316 -13.41 20.84 3.63
N PHE A 317 -12.39 21.51 4.18
CA PHE A 317 -12.02 21.40 5.59
C PHE A 317 -11.45 22.72 6.12
N MET A 318 -11.48 22.86 7.45
CA MET A 318 -10.88 24.01 8.13
C MET A 318 -9.38 23.79 8.37
N LYS A 319 -8.54 24.75 7.97
CA LYS A 319 -7.11 24.78 8.27
C LYS A 319 -6.72 26.18 8.78
N ALA A 320 -6.19 26.26 10.01
CA ALA A 320 -5.83 27.52 10.66
C ALA A 320 -6.96 28.56 10.68
N GLY A 321 -8.22 28.12 10.83
CA GLY A 321 -9.39 29.00 10.87
C GLY A 321 -9.90 29.44 9.48
N LEU A 322 -9.30 28.98 8.39
CA LEU A 322 -9.72 29.25 7.03
C LEU A 322 -10.34 28.00 6.39
N GLU A 323 -11.43 28.19 5.67
CA GLU A 323 -12.02 27.13 4.85
C GLU A 323 -11.16 26.89 3.61
N MET A 324 -10.78 25.64 3.39
CA MET A 324 -9.98 25.22 2.24
C MET A 324 -10.68 24.08 1.51
N THR A 325 -10.84 24.23 0.20
CA THR A 325 -11.30 23.14 -0.67
C THR A 325 -10.12 22.56 -1.42
N ARG A 326 -9.93 21.25 -1.28
CA ARG A 326 -8.92 20.48 -2.00
C ARG A 326 -9.56 19.75 -3.17
N HIS A 327 -8.88 19.73 -4.30
CA HIS A 327 -9.23 19.03 -5.52
C HIS A 327 -7.96 18.47 -6.16
N LEU A 328 -8.09 17.71 -7.25
CA LEU A 328 -6.94 17.20 -7.99
C LEU A 328 -6.15 18.35 -8.64
N ASN A 329 -4.84 18.32 -8.52
CA ASN A 329 -3.96 19.33 -9.11
C ASN A 329 -3.98 19.24 -10.64
N PRO A 330 -3.93 20.38 -11.36
CA PRO A 330 -3.73 20.40 -12.80
C PRO A 330 -2.31 19.95 -13.17
N ASP A 331 -2.10 19.64 -14.45
CA ASP A 331 -0.78 19.38 -14.98
C ASP A 331 0.10 20.64 -14.90
N ARG A 332 1.40 20.46 -14.75
CA ARG A 332 2.38 21.53 -14.60
C ARG A 332 2.98 21.86 -15.95
N VAL A 333 2.82 23.11 -16.40
CA VAL A 333 3.26 23.57 -17.72
C VAL A 333 4.60 24.27 -17.63
N TYR A 334 5.51 23.93 -18.53
CA TYR A 334 6.86 24.48 -18.65
C TYR A 334 7.16 24.91 -20.08
N GLN A 335 8.14 25.81 -20.21
CA GLN A 335 8.79 26.15 -21.49
C GLN A 335 10.11 25.39 -21.57
N GLY A 336 10.32 24.65 -22.64
CA GLY A 336 11.57 23.96 -22.94
C GLY A 336 12.69 24.89 -23.38
N ALA A 337 13.90 24.38 -23.37
CA ALA A 337 15.10 25.10 -23.87
C ALA A 337 14.97 25.56 -25.32
N ASP A 338 14.22 24.86 -26.14
CA ASP A 338 13.92 25.13 -27.54
C ASP A 338 12.74 26.08 -27.76
N GLY A 339 12.12 26.58 -26.67
CA GLY A 339 10.94 27.44 -26.71
C GLY A 339 9.62 26.69 -26.89
N SER A 340 9.63 25.35 -26.95
CA SER A 340 8.42 24.55 -26.96
C SER A 340 7.73 24.60 -25.60
N SER A 341 6.41 24.40 -25.57
CA SER A 341 5.67 24.23 -24.32
C SER A 341 5.34 22.73 -24.10
N PHE A 342 5.52 22.26 -22.88
CA PHE A 342 5.14 20.90 -22.50
C PHE A 342 4.56 20.86 -21.08
N ALA A 343 3.85 19.78 -20.75
CA ALA A 343 3.27 19.60 -19.44
C ALA A 343 3.73 18.27 -18.81
N LEU A 344 3.97 18.30 -17.50
CA LEU A 344 4.17 17.12 -16.67
C LEU A 344 2.93 16.86 -15.82
N PRO A 345 2.63 15.59 -15.52
CA PRO A 345 1.50 15.27 -14.63
C PRO A 345 1.60 15.99 -13.28
N GLY A 346 0.53 16.66 -12.88
CA GLY A 346 0.43 17.28 -11.56
C GLY A 346 0.06 16.29 -10.46
N ARG A 347 -0.28 15.05 -10.85
CA ARG A 347 -0.79 13.99 -9.99
C ARG A 347 0.00 12.70 -10.17
N SER A 348 0.00 11.86 -9.12
CA SER A 348 0.44 10.47 -9.21
C SER A 348 -0.43 9.69 -10.19
N LEU A 349 0.13 8.72 -10.90
CA LEU A 349 -0.67 7.70 -11.57
C LEU A 349 -1.35 6.86 -10.49
N MET A 350 -2.67 6.76 -10.53
CA MET A 350 -3.46 6.04 -9.52
C MET A 350 -3.73 4.62 -9.96
N LEU A 351 -3.44 3.67 -9.06
CA LEU A 351 -3.89 2.30 -9.07
C LEU A 351 -4.98 2.15 -8.01
N VAL A 352 -5.85 1.15 -8.12
CA VAL A 352 -6.81 0.76 -7.08
C VAL A 352 -6.46 -0.63 -6.56
N ARG A 353 -6.45 -0.83 -5.24
CA ARG A 353 -6.32 -2.17 -4.66
C ARG A 353 -7.69 -2.71 -4.30
N ASN A 354 -8.12 -3.76 -5.01
CA ASN A 354 -9.33 -4.52 -4.70
C ASN A 354 -9.08 -5.45 -3.51
N VAL A 355 -10.13 -5.99 -2.90
CA VAL A 355 -9.99 -7.02 -1.86
C VAL A 355 -9.59 -8.38 -2.46
N GLY A 356 -9.08 -9.28 -1.61
CA GLY A 356 -8.72 -10.66 -1.96
C GLY A 356 -9.92 -11.54 -2.30
N HIS A 357 -9.73 -12.86 -2.19
CA HIS A 357 -10.76 -13.86 -2.56
C HIS A 357 -11.58 -14.38 -1.38
N LEU A 358 -11.14 -14.14 -0.12
CA LEU A 358 -11.77 -14.75 1.05
C LEU A 358 -13.13 -14.16 1.39
N MET A 359 -13.21 -12.83 1.45
CA MET A 359 -14.37 -12.16 2.04
C MET A 359 -15.59 -12.15 1.12
N THR A 360 -16.75 -12.20 1.76
CA THR A 360 -18.06 -11.88 1.18
C THR A 360 -18.56 -10.57 1.75
N ASN A 361 -19.54 -9.95 1.10
CA ASN A 361 -20.09 -8.66 1.54
C ASN A 361 -21.62 -8.64 1.40
N PRO A 362 -22.36 -8.21 2.45
CA PRO A 362 -23.82 -8.15 2.43
C PRO A 362 -24.40 -7.06 1.52
N ALA A 363 -23.59 -6.21 0.91
CA ALA A 363 -24.08 -5.21 -0.05
C ALA A 363 -24.91 -5.83 -1.20
N ILE A 364 -24.62 -7.09 -1.55
CA ILE A 364 -25.38 -7.89 -2.52
C ILE A 364 -25.52 -9.32 -1.98
N LEU A 365 -26.75 -9.83 -2.05
CA LEU A 365 -27.06 -11.23 -1.77
C LEU A 365 -27.46 -11.95 -3.04
N ASP A 366 -27.08 -13.22 -3.17
CA ASP A 366 -27.47 -14.09 -4.27
C ASP A 366 -28.92 -14.59 -4.13
N SER A 367 -29.37 -15.47 -5.05
CA SER A 367 -30.70 -16.06 -5.03
C SER A 367 -31.03 -16.89 -3.79
N ASP A 368 -30.02 -17.38 -3.10
CA ASP A 368 -30.14 -18.17 -1.87
C ASP A 368 -30.02 -17.30 -0.60
N GLY A 369 -29.92 -15.97 -0.78
CA GLY A 369 -29.75 -15.00 0.31
C GLY A 369 -28.35 -15.04 0.92
N GLN A 370 -27.36 -15.59 0.22
CA GLN A 370 -25.95 -15.58 0.67
C GLN A 370 -25.23 -14.35 0.15
N GLU A 371 -24.31 -13.84 0.94
CA GLU A 371 -23.42 -12.76 0.52
C GLU A 371 -22.54 -13.20 -0.66
N ILE A 372 -22.35 -12.30 -1.64
CA ILE A 372 -21.47 -12.58 -2.78
C ILE A 372 -20.00 -12.37 -2.42
N PRO A 373 -19.04 -13.01 -3.13
CA PRO A 373 -17.62 -12.75 -2.96
C PRO A 373 -17.29 -11.27 -3.22
N GLU A 374 -16.72 -10.59 -2.25
CA GLU A 374 -16.41 -9.16 -2.31
C GLU A 374 -15.40 -8.83 -3.41
N GLY A 375 -14.46 -9.74 -3.69
CA GLY A 375 -13.50 -9.55 -4.77
C GLY A 375 -14.12 -9.51 -6.18
N ILE A 376 -15.29 -10.16 -6.38
CA ILE A 376 -16.08 -10.08 -7.63
C ILE A 376 -16.78 -8.72 -7.71
N LEU A 377 -17.37 -8.28 -6.59
CA LEU A 377 -17.98 -6.95 -6.47
C LEU A 377 -16.97 -5.86 -6.82
N ASP A 378 -15.81 -5.87 -6.17
CA ASP A 378 -14.77 -4.87 -6.43
C ASP A 378 -14.30 -4.87 -7.89
N ALA A 379 -14.10 -6.03 -8.50
CA ALA A 379 -13.65 -6.10 -9.90
C ALA A 379 -14.66 -5.41 -10.84
N MET A 380 -15.96 -5.69 -10.70
CA MET A 380 -16.98 -5.06 -11.53
C MET A 380 -17.06 -3.55 -11.32
N PHE A 381 -17.08 -3.11 -10.05
CA PHE A 381 -17.26 -1.71 -9.71
C PHE A 381 -16.02 -0.87 -10.02
N THR A 382 -14.83 -1.31 -9.61
CA THR A 382 -13.62 -0.50 -9.80
C THR A 382 -13.22 -0.35 -11.26
N ILE A 383 -13.46 -1.39 -12.09
CA ILE A 383 -13.23 -1.31 -13.54
C ILE A 383 -14.28 -0.40 -14.21
N CYS A 384 -15.57 -0.58 -13.88
CA CYS A 384 -16.62 0.28 -14.42
C CYS A 384 -16.41 1.77 -14.07
N ILE A 385 -16.03 2.06 -12.84
CA ILE A 385 -15.68 3.42 -12.39
C ILE A 385 -14.52 4.00 -13.20
N ALA A 386 -13.47 3.22 -13.41
CA ALA A 386 -12.29 3.69 -14.14
C ALA A 386 -12.55 3.97 -15.63
N MET A 387 -13.66 3.49 -16.20
CA MET A 387 -14.07 3.85 -17.57
C MET A 387 -14.30 5.36 -17.75
N HIS A 388 -14.63 6.08 -16.68
CA HIS A 388 -14.79 7.54 -16.75
C HIS A 388 -13.51 8.28 -17.12
N ASP A 389 -12.34 7.70 -16.81
CA ASP A 389 -11.05 8.26 -17.20
C ASP A 389 -10.84 8.28 -18.72
N PHE A 390 -11.41 7.31 -19.46
CA PHE A 390 -11.21 7.13 -20.90
C PHE A 390 -12.29 7.81 -21.76
N ASN A 391 -13.50 7.98 -21.22
CA ASN A 391 -14.65 8.42 -22.01
C ASN A 391 -14.80 9.94 -22.11
N GLY A 392 -13.76 10.70 -21.78
CA GLY A 392 -13.78 12.16 -21.82
C GLY A 392 -14.63 12.76 -20.67
N ASN A 393 -14.99 11.98 -19.68
CA ASN A 393 -15.73 12.45 -18.51
C ASN A 393 -14.81 13.05 -17.44
N SER A 394 -13.49 12.83 -17.56
CA SER A 394 -12.50 13.36 -16.63
C SER A 394 -11.90 14.67 -17.16
N SER A 395 -11.80 15.66 -16.28
CA SER A 395 -11.07 16.90 -16.54
C SER A 395 -9.54 16.72 -16.47
N VAL A 396 -9.09 15.62 -15.86
CA VAL A 396 -7.69 15.30 -15.58
C VAL A 396 -7.48 13.78 -15.72
N GLN A 397 -6.98 13.37 -16.88
CA GLN A 397 -6.79 11.96 -17.20
C GLN A 397 -5.76 11.30 -16.30
N ASN A 398 -6.08 10.09 -15.78
CA ASN A 398 -5.20 9.28 -14.97
C ASN A 398 -4.21 8.47 -15.84
N SER A 399 -4.70 7.58 -16.71
CA SER A 399 -3.87 6.76 -17.58
C SER A 399 -3.84 7.31 -19.01
N LYS A 400 -2.66 7.70 -19.48
CA LYS A 400 -2.47 8.13 -20.89
C LYS A 400 -2.35 6.95 -21.84
N ALA A 401 -1.98 5.77 -21.31
CA ALA A 401 -1.91 4.54 -22.07
C ALA A 401 -3.28 3.85 -22.26
N GLY A 402 -4.33 4.33 -21.57
CA GLY A 402 -5.67 3.77 -21.63
C GLY A 402 -5.79 2.43 -20.90
N SER A 403 -5.12 2.29 -19.76
CA SER A 403 -5.14 1.09 -18.91
C SER A 403 -5.75 1.37 -17.54
N ILE A 404 -6.34 0.34 -16.94
CA ILE A 404 -6.85 0.34 -15.57
C ILE A 404 -5.91 -0.52 -14.74
N TYR A 405 -5.34 0.05 -13.68
CA TYR A 405 -4.33 -0.62 -12.86
C TYR A 405 -4.93 -1.09 -11.56
N ILE A 406 -5.01 -2.42 -11.36
CA ILE A 406 -5.62 -3.04 -10.18
C ILE A 406 -4.57 -3.86 -9.45
N VAL A 407 -4.36 -3.55 -8.16
CA VAL A 407 -3.56 -4.38 -7.27
C VAL A 407 -4.48 -5.45 -6.67
N LYS A 408 -4.09 -6.73 -6.79
CA LYS A 408 -4.84 -7.86 -6.23
C LYS A 408 -4.05 -8.50 -5.09
N PRO A 409 -4.56 -8.38 -3.85
CA PRO A 409 -3.89 -8.89 -2.65
C PRO A 409 -4.25 -10.35 -2.36
N LYS A 410 -3.48 -10.97 -1.47
CA LYS A 410 -3.82 -12.22 -0.75
C LYS A 410 -4.21 -13.38 -1.67
N MET A 411 -3.55 -13.50 -2.83
CA MET A 411 -3.69 -14.65 -3.72
C MET A 411 -2.76 -15.78 -3.29
N HIS A 412 -3.24 -17.01 -3.30
CA HIS A 412 -2.50 -18.22 -2.92
C HIS A 412 -2.17 -19.08 -4.16
N GLY A 413 -1.11 -18.69 -4.86
CA GLY A 413 -0.54 -19.44 -5.98
C GLY A 413 -1.17 -19.12 -7.35
N PRO A 414 -0.66 -19.79 -8.42
CA PRO A 414 -0.94 -19.42 -9.80
C PRO A 414 -2.40 -19.60 -10.22
N GLU A 415 -3.13 -20.57 -9.64
CA GLU A 415 -4.53 -20.79 -9.97
C GLU A 415 -5.43 -19.62 -9.57
N GLU A 416 -5.13 -18.98 -8.43
CA GLU A 416 -5.86 -17.80 -7.98
C GLU A 416 -5.50 -16.55 -8.78
N VAL A 417 -4.26 -16.47 -9.26
CA VAL A 417 -3.86 -15.41 -10.21
C VAL A 417 -4.57 -15.60 -11.54
N GLN A 418 -4.65 -16.83 -12.06
CA GLN A 418 -5.41 -17.15 -13.29
C GLN A 418 -6.89 -16.81 -13.13
N PHE A 419 -7.49 -17.21 -12.00
CA PHE A 419 -8.87 -16.84 -11.66
C PHE A 419 -9.10 -15.32 -11.71
N THR A 420 -8.17 -14.53 -11.18
CA THR A 420 -8.25 -13.07 -11.23
C THR A 420 -8.18 -12.55 -12.67
N CYS A 421 -7.30 -13.10 -13.49
CA CYS A 421 -7.19 -12.75 -14.92
C CYS A 421 -8.45 -13.10 -15.70
N ASP A 422 -9.04 -14.28 -15.46
CA ASP A 422 -10.29 -14.72 -16.06
C ASP A 422 -11.45 -13.82 -15.64
N LEU A 423 -11.54 -13.45 -14.36
CA LEU A 423 -12.55 -12.52 -13.85
C LEU A 423 -12.43 -11.15 -14.53
N PHE A 424 -11.22 -10.61 -14.65
CA PHE A 424 -10.99 -9.32 -15.33
C PHE A 424 -11.39 -9.40 -16.82
N SER A 425 -11.10 -10.52 -17.49
CA SER A 425 -11.53 -10.74 -18.87
C SER A 425 -13.06 -10.76 -19.02
N ALA A 426 -13.74 -11.40 -18.06
CA ALA A 426 -15.20 -11.44 -18.04
C ALA A 426 -15.82 -10.06 -17.76
N VAL A 427 -15.24 -9.29 -16.84
CA VAL A 427 -15.68 -7.91 -16.55
C VAL A 427 -15.44 -6.99 -17.75
N GLU A 428 -14.28 -7.06 -18.39
CA GLU A 428 -14.00 -6.30 -19.62
C GLU A 428 -15.03 -6.59 -20.71
N GLN A 429 -15.36 -7.86 -20.92
CA GLN A 429 -16.39 -8.27 -21.89
C GLN A 429 -17.77 -7.73 -21.51
N ALA A 430 -18.15 -7.83 -20.23
CA ALA A 430 -19.44 -7.37 -19.71
C ALA A 430 -19.62 -5.85 -19.86
N LEU A 431 -18.54 -5.09 -19.71
CA LEU A 431 -18.52 -3.63 -19.80
C LEU A 431 -18.21 -3.13 -21.23
N GLY A 432 -17.95 -4.02 -22.18
CA GLY A 432 -17.61 -3.64 -23.56
C GLY A 432 -16.23 -3.03 -23.74
N LEU A 433 -15.32 -3.32 -22.81
CA LEU A 433 -13.92 -2.88 -22.89
C LEU A 433 -13.09 -3.77 -23.81
N THR A 434 -12.03 -3.21 -24.37
CA THR A 434 -11.01 -4.01 -25.05
C THR A 434 -10.36 -4.97 -24.05
N GLN A 435 -10.17 -6.22 -24.47
CA GLN A 435 -9.48 -7.20 -23.62
C GLN A 435 -8.08 -6.72 -23.24
N LEU A 436 -7.64 -7.04 -22.04
CA LEU A 436 -6.35 -6.63 -21.46
C LEU A 436 -6.27 -5.13 -21.12
N THR A 437 -7.38 -4.41 -21.03
CA THR A 437 -7.42 -3.03 -20.51
C THR A 437 -7.14 -3.00 -19.00
N ALA A 438 -7.74 -3.93 -18.24
CA ALA A 438 -7.48 -4.09 -16.80
C ALA A 438 -6.15 -4.84 -16.61
N LYS A 439 -5.20 -4.18 -15.95
CA LYS A 439 -3.90 -4.72 -15.58
C LYS A 439 -3.94 -5.23 -14.15
N VAL A 440 -3.04 -6.16 -13.83
CA VAL A 440 -2.97 -6.75 -12.47
C VAL A 440 -1.60 -6.51 -11.83
N GLY A 441 -1.63 -6.00 -10.61
CA GLY A 441 -0.50 -6.02 -9.69
C GLY A 441 -0.64 -7.21 -8.75
N ILE A 442 0.34 -8.10 -8.73
CA ILE A 442 0.37 -9.26 -7.84
C ILE A 442 1.06 -8.88 -6.54
N MET A 443 0.34 -8.99 -5.42
CA MET A 443 0.99 -8.94 -4.11
C MET A 443 1.60 -10.31 -3.81
N ASP A 444 2.92 -10.34 -3.66
CA ASP A 444 3.67 -11.49 -3.18
C ASP A 444 3.69 -11.45 -1.65
N GLU A 445 2.61 -11.90 -1.04
CA GLU A 445 2.37 -11.77 0.40
C GLU A 445 1.76 -13.01 1.04
N GLU A 446 1.64 -14.10 0.26
CA GLU A 446 1.24 -15.41 0.76
C GLU A 446 2.33 -16.43 0.39
N ARG A 447 2.67 -17.34 1.29
CA ARG A 447 3.80 -18.26 1.14
C ARG A 447 3.69 -19.11 -0.13
N ARG A 448 2.47 -19.58 -0.48
CA ARG A 448 2.24 -20.37 -1.70
C ARG A 448 2.43 -19.54 -2.97
N THR A 449 2.17 -18.23 -2.94
CA THR A 449 2.50 -17.34 -4.05
C THR A 449 4.01 -17.13 -4.15
N THR A 450 4.69 -16.89 -3.03
CA THR A 450 6.15 -16.72 -3.01
C THR A 450 6.88 -17.90 -3.65
N VAL A 451 6.59 -19.13 -3.22
CA VAL A 451 7.29 -20.32 -3.72
C VAL A 451 6.95 -20.67 -5.18
N ASN A 452 5.89 -20.09 -5.73
CA ASN A 452 5.42 -20.28 -7.09
C ASN A 452 5.39 -18.98 -7.90
N LEU A 453 6.16 -17.94 -7.51
CA LEU A 453 6.01 -16.60 -8.05
C LEU A 453 6.17 -16.53 -9.57
N LYS A 454 7.11 -17.27 -10.15
CA LYS A 454 7.29 -17.33 -11.60
C LYS A 454 6.04 -17.86 -12.32
N GLU A 455 5.37 -18.87 -11.77
CA GLU A 455 4.11 -19.39 -12.34
C GLU A 455 2.92 -18.46 -12.09
N CYS A 456 2.90 -17.73 -10.97
CA CYS A 456 1.95 -16.64 -10.74
C CYS A 456 2.10 -15.52 -11.80
N ILE A 457 3.33 -15.13 -12.11
CA ILE A 457 3.61 -14.16 -13.18
C ILE A 457 3.20 -14.73 -14.54
N ARG A 458 3.45 -16.01 -14.82
CA ARG A 458 3.04 -16.68 -16.06
C ARG A 458 1.53 -16.65 -16.26
N ALA A 459 0.76 -16.93 -15.21
CA ALA A 459 -0.71 -16.88 -15.25
C ALA A 459 -1.24 -15.48 -15.60
N ALA A 460 -0.48 -14.44 -15.34
CA ALA A 460 -0.84 -13.06 -15.63
C ALA A 460 0.06 -12.39 -16.69
N GLN A 461 0.84 -13.14 -17.48
CA GLN A 461 1.90 -12.62 -18.33
C GLN A 461 1.48 -11.49 -19.27
N ASP A 462 0.21 -11.45 -19.70
CA ASP A 462 -0.34 -10.45 -20.62
C ASP A 462 -0.92 -9.22 -19.90
N ARG A 463 -1.05 -9.27 -18.56
CA ARG A 463 -1.71 -8.24 -17.74
C ARG A 463 -0.85 -7.70 -16.61
N VAL A 464 0.17 -8.45 -16.16
CA VAL A 464 0.95 -8.09 -14.98
C VAL A 464 1.74 -6.81 -15.19
N ILE A 465 1.62 -5.90 -14.21
CA ILE A 465 2.36 -4.62 -14.19
C ILE A 465 3.16 -4.42 -12.91
N PHE A 466 3.07 -5.36 -11.97
CA PHE A 466 3.58 -5.15 -10.64
C PHE A 466 3.69 -6.48 -9.89
N ILE A 467 4.81 -6.70 -9.22
CA ILE A 467 4.95 -7.63 -8.09
C ILE A 467 5.49 -6.83 -6.91
N ASN A 468 5.04 -7.13 -5.71
CA ASN A 468 5.48 -6.42 -4.50
C ASN A 468 5.56 -7.38 -3.32
N THR A 469 6.65 -7.26 -2.53
CA THR A 469 6.80 -7.98 -1.28
C THR A 469 5.96 -7.34 -0.17
N GLY A 470 4.77 -7.89 0.08
CA GLY A 470 3.91 -7.56 1.23
C GLY A 470 4.36 -8.30 2.48
N PHE A 471 5.54 -7.98 3.02
CA PHE A 471 6.22 -8.75 4.05
C PHE A 471 5.42 -8.89 5.36
N LEU A 472 4.47 -7.99 5.63
CA LEU A 472 3.62 -8.05 6.83
C LEU A 472 2.64 -9.22 6.73
N ASP A 473 1.82 -9.27 5.69
CA ASP A 473 0.92 -10.40 5.43
C ASP A 473 1.71 -11.71 5.24
N ARG A 474 2.84 -11.64 4.51
CA ARG A 474 3.72 -12.79 4.30
C ARG A 474 4.21 -13.39 5.63
N THR A 475 4.49 -12.55 6.64
CA THR A 475 4.84 -12.99 7.99
C THR A 475 3.65 -13.64 8.70
N GLY A 476 2.47 -13.07 8.57
CA GLY A 476 1.23 -13.63 9.11
C GLY A 476 0.93 -15.01 8.52
N ASP A 477 1.10 -15.16 7.21
CA ASP A 477 0.92 -16.45 6.52
C ASP A 477 2.01 -17.47 6.87
N GLU A 478 3.27 -17.05 7.05
CA GLU A 478 4.34 -17.94 7.53
C GLU A 478 3.98 -18.57 8.87
N ILE A 479 3.47 -17.77 9.82
CA ILE A 479 3.05 -18.25 11.14
C ILE A 479 1.87 -19.22 11.00
N HIS A 480 0.85 -18.84 10.21
CA HIS A 480 -0.35 -19.66 10.03
C HIS A 480 -0.04 -20.99 9.33
N THR A 481 0.66 -20.95 8.20
CA THR A 481 1.01 -22.14 7.41
C THR A 481 1.86 -23.13 8.21
N SER A 482 2.72 -22.62 9.09
CA SER A 482 3.62 -23.45 9.91
C SER A 482 3.15 -23.58 11.37
N MET A 483 1.85 -23.39 11.64
CA MET A 483 1.28 -23.36 12.99
C MET A 483 1.62 -24.61 13.81
N GLU A 484 1.57 -25.79 13.19
CA GLU A 484 1.84 -27.08 13.86
C GLU A 484 3.32 -27.46 13.94
N ALA A 485 4.20 -26.71 13.28
CA ALA A 485 5.63 -26.99 13.26
C ALA A 485 6.32 -26.74 14.61
N GLY A 486 5.82 -25.79 15.39
CA GLY A 486 6.35 -25.42 16.70
C GLY A 486 6.12 -23.96 17.05
N PRO A 487 6.61 -23.54 18.23
CA PRO A 487 6.48 -22.14 18.64
C PRO A 487 7.40 -21.24 17.84
N MET A 488 6.85 -20.14 17.32
CA MET A 488 7.55 -19.14 16.53
C MET A 488 8.49 -18.27 17.40
N ILE A 489 9.58 -17.78 16.80
CA ILE A 489 10.43 -16.76 17.42
C ILE A 489 9.64 -15.48 17.70
N ARG A 490 10.22 -14.56 18.46
CA ARG A 490 9.59 -13.27 18.76
C ARG A 490 9.37 -12.45 17.49
N LYS A 491 8.29 -11.69 17.44
CA LYS A 491 7.90 -10.87 16.27
C LYS A 491 9.03 -9.99 15.74
N ALA A 492 9.77 -9.33 16.63
CA ALA A 492 10.87 -8.46 16.25
C ALA A 492 12.04 -9.19 15.56
N GLU A 493 12.22 -10.48 15.81
CA GLU A 493 13.28 -11.31 15.27
C GLU A 493 12.96 -11.84 13.86
N MET A 494 11.71 -11.80 13.43
CA MET A 494 11.24 -12.31 12.12
C MET A 494 11.99 -11.64 10.95
N LYS A 495 12.25 -10.33 11.03
CA LYS A 495 12.89 -9.54 9.96
C LYS A 495 14.32 -9.94 9.61
N GLN A 496 14.96 -10.77 10.43
CA GLN A 496 16.35 -11.20 10.25
C GLN A 496 16.48 -12.68 9.88
N GLN A 497 15.34 -13.35 9.69
CA GLN A 497 15.34 -14.78 9.41
C GLN A 497 15.68 -15.09 7.94
N PRO A 498 16.28 -16.27 7.66
CA PRO A 498 16.65 -16.65 6.30
C PRO A 498 15.47 -16.59 5.33
N TRP A 499 14.28 -17.03 5.75
CA TRP A 499 13.11 -17.08 4.87
C TRP A 499 12.71 -15.70 4.31
N ILE A 500 12.74 -14.65 5.14
CA ILE A 500 12.31 -13.32 4.71
C ILE A 500 13.39 -12.64 3.86
N LEU A 501 14.67 -12.86 4.16
CA LEU A 501 15.77 -12.32 3.37
C LEU A 501 15.78 -12.96 1.97
N ALA A 502 15.62 -14.29 1.91
CA ALA A 502 15.49 -15.01 0.65
C ALA A 502 14.25 -14.61 -0.14
N TYR A 503 13.10 -14.43 0.51
CA TYR A 503 11.85 -13.96 -0.09
C TYR A 503 12.00 -12.58 -0.75
N GLU A 504 12.64 -11.64 -0.06
CA GLU A 504 12.86 -10.30 -0.59
C GLU A 504 13.74 -10.30 -1.85
N ASP A 505 14.76 -11.17 -1.89
CA ASP A 505 15.62 -11.36 -3.06
C ASP A 505 14.95 -12.16 -4.16
N TRP A 506 14.21 -13.23 -3.82
CA TRP A 506 13.49 -14.10 -4.75
C TRP A 506 12.46 -13.34 -5.59
N ASN A 507 11.76 -12.39 -4.98
CA ASN A 507 10.82 -11.53 -5.66
C ASN A 507 11.49 -10.72 -6.78
N VAL A 508 12.64 -10.10 -6.48
CA VAL A 508 13.42 -9.34 -7.46
C VAL A 508 13.95 -10.25 -8.57
N ASP A 509 14.53 -11.40 -8.19
CA ASP A 509 15.09 -12.37 -9.15
C ASP A 509 14.01 -12.87 -10.12
N SER A 510 12.83 -13.22 -9.59
CA SER A 510 11.70 -13.68 -10.41
C SER A 510 11.19 -12.61 -11.36
N GLY A 511 11.09 -11.35 -10.91
CA GLY A 511 10.72 -10.24 -11.76
C GLY A 511 11.74 -9.98 -12.87
N LEU A 512 13.04 -10.01 -12.56
CA LEU A 512 14.09 -9.79 -13.56
C LEU A 512 14.16 -10.95 -14.58
N GLU A 513 14.02 -12.18 -14.11
CA GLU A 513 14.00 -13.39 -14.95
C GLU A 513 12.84 -13.38 -15.95
N THR A 514 11.70 -12.84 -15.55
CA THR A 514 10.48 -12.77 -16.37
C THR A 514 10.30 -11.46 -17.15
N GLY A 515 11.33 -10.61 -17.20
CA GLY A 515 11.37 -9.45 -18.08
C GLY A 515 10.67 -8.19 -17.54
N PHE A 516 10.60 -7.99 -16.23
CA PHE A 516 9.98 -6.79 -15.62
C PHE A 516 10.77 -5.50 -15.89
N LYS A 517 12.09 -5.58 -16.04
CA LYS A 517 12.92 -4.40 -16.29
C LYS A 517 12.43 -3.61 -17.51
N GLY A 518 12.00 -2.37 -17.31
CA GLY A 518 11.48 -1.50 -18.37
C GLY A 518 10.04 -1.82 -18.80
N HIS A 519 9.33 -2.72 -18.12
CA HIS A 519 7.96 -3.12 -18.45
C HIS A 519 6.99 -3.08 -17.27
N ALA A 520 7.47 -3.40 -16.06
CA ALA A 520 6.63 -3.53 -14.87
C ALA A 520 7.40 -3.16 -13.60
N GLN A 521 6.68 -2.98 -12.50
CA GLN A 521 7.25 -2.64 -11.20
C GLN A 521 7.67 -3.88 -10.41
N ILE A 522 8.84 -3.79 -9.78
CA ILE A 522 9.29 -4.66 -8.70
C ILE A 522 9.26 -3.81 -7.44
N GLY A 523 8.27 -4.04 -6.59
CA GLY A 523 8.00 -3.22 -5.42
C GLY A 523 8.45 -3.85 -4.12
N LYS A 524 8.67 -2.99 -3.12
CA LYS A 524 9.01 -3.35 -1.75
C LYS A 524 8.09 -2.71 -0.73
N GLY A 525 8.06 -3.29 0.46
CA GLY A 525 7.09 -3.01 1.50
C GLY A 525 7.13 -1.62 2.14
N MET A 526 6.14 -1.40 3.00
CA MET A 526 5.86 -0.14 3.71
C MET A 526 6.92 0.20 4.75
N TRP A 527 7.18 1.50 4.93
CA TRP A 527 7.85 2.02 6.11
C TRP A 527 6.82 2.20 7.25
N PRO A 528 6.96 1.52 8.39
CA PRO A 528 5.90 1.49 9.40
C PRO A 528 5.94 2.65 10.41
N MET A 529 7.04 3.44 10.49
CA MET A 529 7.25 4.46 11.52
C MET A 529 7.17 5.88 10.93
N PRO A 530 5.96 6.47 10.78
CA PRO A 530 5.77 7.72 10.04
C PRO A 530 6.43 8.94 10.69
N ASP A 531 6.78 8.87 11.97
CA ASP A 531 7.47 9.95 12.70
C ASP A 531 9.00 9.83 12.63
N GLU A 532 9.56 8.68 12.21
CA GLU A 532 11.00 8.41 12.12
C GLU A 532 11.52 8.53 10.68
N MET A 533 11.50 9.73 10.13
CA MET A 533 11.87 9.96 8.74
C MET A 533 13.37 9.90 8.50
N LEU A 534 14.19 10.29 9.46
CA LEU A 534 15.66 10.14 9.37
C LEU A 534 16.05 8.65 9.32
N ASN A 535 15.40 7.83 10.13
CA ASN A 535 15.62 6.39 10.12
C ASN A 535 15.15 5.78 8.79
N MET A 536 13.98 6.19 8.28
CA MET A 536 13.50 5.83 6.95
C MET A 536 14.53 6.19 5.87
N TYR A 537 15.04 7.42 5.89
CA TYR A 537 16.01 7.88 4.91
C TYR A 537 17.30 7.05 4.93
N ASN A 538 17.76 6.64 6.08
CA ASN A 538 18.97 5.84 6.20
C ASN A 538 18.77 4.39 5.74
N ILE A 539 17.61 3.79 6.04
CA ILE A 539 17.36 2.35 5.80
C ILE A 539 16.75 2.10 4.42
N LYS A 540 15.75 2.88 3.98
CA LYS A 540 15.01 2.59 2.73
C LYS A 540 15.84 2.77 1.45
N LEU A 541 17.02 3.36 1.53
CA LEU A 541 17.99 3.36 0.43
C LEU A 541 18.34 1.93 -0.03
N MET A 542 18.17 0.93 0.83
CA MET A 542 18.42 -0.47 0.46
C MET A 542 17.42 -0.99 -0.59
N HIS A 543 16.18 -0.46 -0.65
CA HIS A 543 15.19 -0.91 -1.63
C HIS A 543 15.61 -0.66 -3.08
N PRO A 544 15.95 0.59 -3.53
CA PRO A 544 16.47 0.80 -4.88
C PRO A 544 17.81 0.10 -5.13
N LYS A 545 18.67 -0.06 -4.11
CA LYS A 545 19.89 -0.86 -4.23
C LYS A 545 19.63 -2.35 -4.47
N ALA A 546 18.55 -2.88 -3.91
CA ALA A 546 18.09 -4.25 -4.14
C ALA A 546 17.36 -4.45 -5.48
N GLY A 547 17.27 -3.42 -6.32
CA GLY A 547 16.64 -3.51 -7.65
C GLY A 547 15.14 -3.20 -7.67
N ALA A 548 14.55 -2.75 -6.56
CA ALA A 548 13.15 -2.34 -6.52
C ALA A 548 12.98 -0.95 -7.14
N ASN A 549 12.18 -0.86 -8.20
CA ASN A 549 11.87 0.40 -8.86
C ASN A 549 10.68 1.15 -8.24
N CYS A 550 10.01 0.55 -7.26
CA CYS A 550 9.10 1.25 -6.36
C CYS A 550 9.18 0.68 -4.94
N ALA A 551 8.79 1.48 -3.94
CA ALA A 551 8.65 1.02 -2.56
C ALA A 551 7.59 1.85 -1.84
N TRP A 552 6.85 1.22 -0.93
CA TRP A 552 5.72 1.84 -0.26
C TRP A 552 6.16 2.80 0.82
N VAL A 553 5.46 3.93 0.89
CA VAL A 553 5.64 4.98 1.90
C VAL A 553 4.30 5.35 2.54
N PRO A 554 4.29 5.77 3.83
CA PRO A 554 3.05 5.98 4.59
C PRO A 554 2.45 7.38 4.41
N SER A 555 3.13 8.32 3.76
CA SER A 555 2.70 9.71 3.68
C SER A 555 3.32 10.45 2.49
N PRO A 556 2.71 11.58 2.05
CA PRO A 556 3.33 12.47 1.06
C PRO A 556 4.74 12.94 1.45
N THR A 557 4.95 13.26 2.72
CA THR A 557 6.28 13.64 3.25
C THR A 557 7.27 12.49 3.10
N GLY A 558 6.86 11.27 3.46
CA GLY A 558 7.67 10.06 3.25
C GLY A 558 8.01 9.85 1.77
N ALA A 559 7.07 10.12 0.86
CA ALA A 559 7.33 10.05 -0.58
C ALA A 559 8.39 11.06 -1.02
N THR A 560 8.32 12.31 -0.56
CA THR A 560 9.29 13.34 -0.91
C THR A 560 10.70 12.97 -0.44
N LEU A 561 10.83 12.50 0.78
CA LEU A 561 12.15 12.10 1.32
C LEU A 561 12.67 10.82 0.65
N HIS A 562 11.79 9.85 0.36
CA HIS A 562 12.19 8.63 -0.33
C HIS A 562 12.57 8.86 -1.80
N ALA A 563 12.01 9.87 -2.47
CA ALA A 563 12.38 10.25 -3.83
C ALA A 563 13.87 10.59 -3.95
N MET A 564 14.47 11.16 -2.90
CA MET A 564 15.91 11.46 -2.88
C MET A 564 16.78 10.21 -3.09
N HIS A 565 16.31 9.01 -2.70
CA HIS A 565 17.03 7.76 -2.93
C HIS A 565 17.09 7.38 -4.42
N TYR A 566 16.03 7.67 -5.17
CA TYR A 566 15.98 7.41 -6.61
C TYR A 566 16.80 8.43 -7.41
N HIS A 567 17.05 9.62 -6.86
CA HIS A 567 18.09 10.52 -7.40
C HIS A 567 19.51 9.99 -7.13
N GLN A 568 19.72 9.21 -6.05
CA GLN A 568 21.02 8.61 -5.75
C GLN A 568 21.32 7.33 -6.53
N ILE A 569 20.28 6.55 -6.82
CA ILE A 569 20.40 5.21 -7.42
C ILE A 569 19.59 5.17 -8.71
N LEU A 570 20.26 4.94 -9.82
CA LEU A 570 19.59 4.57 -11.08
C LEU A 570 19.24 3.08 -11.01
N VAL A 571 17.96 2.79 -10.75
CA VAL A 571 17.51 1.42 -10.47
C VAL A 571 17.71 0.48 -11.64
N SER A 572 17.55 0.95 -12.88
CA SER A 572 17.79 0.13 -14.07
C SER A 572 19.22 -0.41 -14.14
N ASP A 573 20.21 0.37 -13.65
CA ASP A 573 21.61 -0.06 -13.58
C ASP A 573 21.84 -1.09 -12.47
N GLN A 574 21.07 -0.99 -11.35
CA GLN A 574 21.11 -2.02 -10.30
C GLN A 574 20.48 -3.32 -10.80
N GLN A 575 19.34 -3.24 -11.45
CA GLN A 575 18.68 -4.40 -12.06
C GLN A 575 19.59 -5.11 -13.07
N GLU A 576 20.32 -4.38 -13.90
CA GLU A 576 21.30 -4.96 -14.83
C GLU A 576 22.39 -5.78 -14.13
N LYS A 577 22.89 -5.28 -13.00
CA LYS A 577 23.89 -6.00 -12.19
C LYS A 577 23.30 -7.24 -11.52
N LEU A 578 22.01 -7.20 -11.14
CA LEU A 578 21.34 -8.28 -10.43
C LEU A 578 20.90 -9.44 -11.33
N ILE A 579 20.68 -9.21 -12.63
CA ILE A 579 20.30 -10.25 -13.60
C ILE A 579 21.30 -11.45 -13.58
N SER A 580 22.57 -11.19 -13.31
CA SER A 580 23.61 -12.23 -13.30
C SER A 580 23.91 -12.84 -11.92
N ARG A 581 23.22 -12.40 -10.87
CA ARG A 581 23.43 -12.97 -9.53
C ARG A 581 22.85 -14.38 -9.40
N THR A 582 23.37 -15.15 -8.47
CA THR A 582 22.74 -16.42 -8.10
C THR A 582 21.37 -16.14 -7.47
N LYS A 583 20.32 -16.75 -8.00
CA LYS A 583 18.95 -16.64 -7.50
C LYS A 583 18.88 -17.04 -6.02
N ALA A 584 18.05 -16.39 -5.25
CA ALA A 584 17.76 -16.76 -3.87
C ALA A 584 17.28 -18.21 -3.75
N SER A 585 17.55 -18.84 -2.62
CA SER A 585 17.30 -20.27 -2.43
C SER A 585 15.86 -20.53 -1.97
N LEU A 586 15.18 -21.46 -2.64
CA LEU A 586 13.88 -21.97 -2.19
C LEU A 586 13.99 -22.66 -0.81
N ASP A 587 15.12 -23.29 -0.51
CA ASP A 587 15.34 -23.93 0.78
C ASP A 587 15.42 -22.92 1.92
N ASP A 588 16.02 -21.75 1.66
CA ASP A 588 16.01 -20.64 2.63
C ASP A 588 14.60 -20.08 2.83
N ILE A 589 13.81 -19.92 1.75
CA ILE A 589 12.39 -19.48 1.84
C ILE A 589 11.55 -20.46 2.67
N LEU A 590 11.83 -21.76 2.59
CA LEU A 590 11.12 -22.80 3.33
C LEU A 590 11.62 -22.99 4.77
N THR A 591 12.61 -22.21 5.22
CA THR A 591 13.08 -22.24 6.60
C THR A 591 12.03 -21.68 7.54
N ILE A 592 11.50 -22.54 8.43
CA ILE A 592 10.46 -22.15 9.38
C ILE A 592 11.10 -21.42 10.59
N PRO A 593 10.61 -20.22 10.97
CA PRO A 593 11.24 -19.41 12.02
C PRO A 593 10.83 -19.85 13.45
N LEU A 594 11.26 -21.04 13.85
CA LEU A 594 10.93 -21.62 15.16
C LEU A 594 11.90 -21.17 16.25
N LEU A 595 11.41 -21.11 17.49
CA LEU A 595 12.24 -20.94 18.69
C LEU A 595 13.20 -22.13 18.84
N PRO A 596 14.52 -21.92 18.83
CA PRO A 596 15.48 -23.02 18.98
C PRO A 596 15.38 -23.75 20.33
N ASN A 597 15.02 -23.01 21.37
CA ASN A 597 14.82 -23.53 22.73
C ASN A 597 13.71 -22.76 23.44
N PRO A 598 12.44 -23.19 23.33
CA PRO A 598 11.31 -22.51 23.96
C PRO A 598 11.45 -22.38 25.48
N SER A 599 12.09 -23.35 26.15
CA SER A 599 12.29 -23.34 27.61
C SER A 599 13.33 -22.30 28.08
N ALA A 600 14.09 -21.70 27.18
CA ALA A 600 15.02 -20.63 27.50
C ALA A 600 14.36 -19.25 27.64
N LEU A 601 13.13 -19.10 27.16
CA LEU A 601 12.38 -17.83 27.34
C LEU A 601 12.01 -17.68 28.82
N SER A 602 12.34 -16.50 29.37
CA SER A 602 11.88 -16.17 30.70
C SER A 602 10.40 -15.78 30.69
N ALA A 603 9.72 -15.89 31.84
CA ALA A 603 8.35 -15.42 32.00
C ALA A 603 8.22 -13.89 31.66
N VAL A 604 9.28 -13.12 31.89
CA VAL A 604 9.33 -11.69 31.57
C VAL A 604 9.39 -11.48 30.05
N ASP A 605 10.16 -12.29 29.31
CA ASP A 605 10.22 -12.21 27.85
C ASP A 605 8.89 -12.57 27.21
N ILE A 606 8.24 -13.62 27.71
CA ILE A 606 6.92 -14.04 27.25
C ILE A 606 5.90 -12.92 27.49
N GLN A 607 5.88 -12.36 28.72
CA GLN A 607 4.93 -11.31 29.04
C GLN A 607 5.14 -10.05 28.18
N ARG A 608 6.39 -9.66 27.96
CA ARG A 608 6.71 -8.49 27.13
C ARG A 608 6.26 -8.67 25.67
N GLU A 609 6.41 -9.87 25.13
CA GLU A 609 5.95 -10.18 23.77
C GLU A 609 4.42 -10.17 23.66
N LEU A 610 3.72 -10.72 24.68
CA LEU A 610 2.27 -10.65 24.78
C LEU A 610 1.80 -9.18 24.89
N ASP A 611 2.44 -8.36 25.71
CA ASP A 611 2.13 -6.94 25.88
C ASP A 611 2.22 -6.20 24.53
N ASN A 612 3.31 -6.40 23.80
CA ASN A 612 3.54 -5.75 22.52
C ASN A 612 2.50 -6.14 21.46
N ASN A 613 2.17 -7.42 21.36
CA ASN A 613 1.16 -7.90 20.43
C ASN A 613 -0.25 -7.44 20.83
N ALA A 614 -0.60 -7.53 22.12
CA ALA A 614 -1.91 -7.11 22.64
C ALA A 614 -2.14 -5.60 22.44
N GLN A 615 -1.12 -4.77 22.67
CA GLN A 615 -1.23 -3.33 22.45
C GLN A 615 -1.48 -2.99 20.99
N GLY A 616 -0.75 -3.61 20.05
CA GLY A 616 -0.96 -3.40 18.61
C GLY A 616 -2.38 -3.82 18.19
N ILE A 617 -2.84 -5.00 18.62
CA ILE A 617 -4.20 -5.47 18.33
C ILE A 617 -5.25 -4.50 18.89
N LEU A 618 -5.20 -4.17 20.17
CA LEU A 618 -6.20 -3.30 20.82
C LEU A 618 -6.24 -1.91 20.21
N GLY A 619 -5.08 -1.27 20.05
CA GLY A 619 -4.97 0.08 19.50
C GLY A 619 -5.50 0.21 18.08
N TYR A 620 -5.34 -0.84 17.28
CA TYR A 620 -5.88 -0.92 15.92
C TYR A 620 -7.38 -1.25 15.94
N VAL A 621 -7.77 -2.31 16.65
CA VAL A 621 -9.14 -2.86 16.61
C VAL A 621 -10.17 -1.88 17.18
N VAL A 622 -9.84 -1.13 18.22
CA VAL A 622 -10.77 -0.13 18.78
C VAL A 622 -11.14 0.93 17.76
N ARG A 623 -10.19 1.42 16.98
CA ARG A 623 -10.44 2.39 15.90
C ARG A 623 -11.23 1.76 14.75
N TRP A 624 -10.91 0.54 14.41
CA TRP A 624 -11.58 -0.20 13.34
C TRP A 624 -13.05 -0.48 13.66
N ILE A 625 -13.33 -1.00 14.85
CA ILE A 625 -14.69 -1.39 15.28
C ILE A 625 -15.56 -0.17 15.59
N ASP A 626 -15.07 0.77 16.40
CA ASP A 626 -15.89 1.87 16.90
C ASP A 626 -16.02 3.01 15.87
N HIS A 627 -14.98 3.28 15.09
CA HIS A 627 -14.94 4.45 14.20
C HIS A 627 -14.91 4.10 12.70
N GLY A 628 -14.76 2.82 12.31
CA GLY A 628 -14.62 2.43 10.90
C GLY A 628 -13.31 2.94 10.27
N ILE A 629 -12.24 3.07 11.06
CA ILE A 629 -10.92 3.52 10.60
C ILE A 629 -10.04 2.30 10.35
N GLY A 630 -9.75 2.01 9.09
CA GLY A 630 -9.01 0.82 8.65
C GLY A 630 -7.50 0.91 8.76
N CYS A 631 -6.93 2.12 8.95
CA CYS A 631 -5.51 2.34 9.13
C CYS A 631 -5.27 3.48 10.13
N SER A 632 -4.43 3.26 11.13
CA SER A 632 -4.20 4.26 12.18
C SER A 632 -2.77 4.19 12.73
N LYS A 633 -2.30 5.33 13.25
CA LYS A 633 -1.03 5.39 13.99
C LYS A 633 -1.29 4.93 15.43
N VAL A 634 -0.71 3.80 15.80
CA VAL A 634 -0.82 3.17 17.12
C VAL A 634 0.55 3.20 17.82
N PRO A 635 0.68 3.76 19.01
CA PRO A 635 1.93 3.68 19.77
C PRO A 635 2.19 2.24 20.23
N ASP A 636 3.44 1.77 20.06
CA ASP A 636 3.89 0.50 20.64
C ASP A 636 4.20 0.64 22.15
N ILE A 637 4.67 -0.44 22.78
CA ILE A 637 5.05 -0.44 24.21
C ILE A 637 6.21 0.51 24.56
N ASN A 638 6.92 1.05 23.56
CA ASN A 638 7.99 2.04 23.72
C ASN A 638 7.52 3.46 23.31
N ASN A 639 6.22 3.65 23.07
CA ASN A 639 5.61 4.89 22.56
C ASN A 639 6.07 5.29 21.15
N ILE A 640 6.56 4.35 20.33
CA ILE A 640 6.85 4.60 18.92
C ILE A 640 5.55 4.44 18.15
N GLY A 641 5.15 5.48 17.41
CA GLY A 641 3.95 5.43 16.55
C GLY A 641 4.17 4.54 15.35
N LEU A 642 3.41 3.46 15.25
CA LEU A 642 3.41 2.53 14.11
C LEU A 642 2.15 2.73 13.28
N MET A 643 2.29 2.69 11.95
CA MET A 643 1.12 2.61 11.06
C MET A 643 0.60 1.18 11.05
N GLU A 644 -0.51 0.98 11.73
CA GLU A 644 -1.18 -0.32 11.84
C GLU A 644 -2.33 -0.42 10.84
N ASP A 645 -2.39 -1.56 10.15
CA ASP A 645 -3.47 -1.99 9.27
C ASP A 645 -3.83 -3.47 9.54
N ARG A 646 -4.65 -4.09 8.69
CA ARG A 646 -5.03 -5.50 8.90
C ARG A 646 -3.84 -6.46 8.81
N ALA A 647 -2.85 -6.17 7.97
CA ALA A 647 -1.68 -7.02 7.83
C ALA A 647 -0.85 -7.10 9.12
N THR A 648 -0.65 -5.96 9.79
CA THR A 648 0.06 -5.93 11.08
C THR A 648 -0.75 -6.59 12.20
N CYS A 649 -2.07 -6.39 12.21
CA CYS A 649 -2.99 -7.07 13.13
C CYS A 649 -2.94 -8.59 12.94
N ARG A 650 -2.88 -9.09 11.68
CA ARG A 650 -2.73 -10.51 11.36
C ARG A 650 -1.48 -11.11 11.98
N ILE A 651 -0.32 -10.45 11.87
CA ILE A 651 0.92 -10.92 12.50
C ILE A 651 0.73 -11.08 14.01
N SER A 652 0.25 -10.04 14.68
CA SER A 652 0.12 -10.02 16.14
C SER A 652 -0.85 -11.06 16.64
N SER A 653 -2.00 -11.24 15.98
CA SER A 653 -3.00 -12.26 16.34
C SER A 653 -2.49 -13.68 16.08
N GLN A 654 -1.87 -13.95 14.94
CA GLN A 654 -1.29 -15.26 14.62
C GLN A 654 -0.13 -15.62 15.56
N HIS A 655 0.67 -14.64 15.96
CA HIS A 655 1.76 -14.86 16.92
C HIS A 655 1.26 -15.26 18.30
N ILE A 656 0.26 -14.54 18.84
CA ILE A 656 -0.36 -14.94 20.13
C ILE A 656 -1.01 -16.32 20.00
N ALA A 657 -1.77 -16.56 18.93
CA ALA A 657 -2.42 -17.85 18.69
C ALA A 657 -1.43 -19.02 18.61
N ASN A 658 -0.26 -18.82 17.98
CA ASN A 658 0.81 -19.80 17.91
C ASN A 658 1.41 -20.09 19.30
N TRP A 659 1.73 -19.06 20.08
CA TRP A 659 2.29 -19.25 21.43
C TRP A 659 1.29 -19.88 22.39
N LEU A 660 0.00 -19.51 22.28
CA LEU A 660 -1.09 -20.14 23.02
C LEU A 660 -1.22 -21.64 22.65
N HIS A 661 -1.20 -21.97 21.36
CA HIS A 661 -1.28 -23.34 20.85
C HIS A 661 -0.13 -24.23 21.38
N HIS A 662 1.07 -23.68 21.45
CA HIS A 662 2.25 -24.37 21.94
C HIS A 662 2.48 -24.24 23.46
N SER A 663 1.51 -23.73 24.20
CA SER A 663 1.53 -23.63 25.66
C SER A 663 2.69 -22.79 26.23
N LEU A 664 3.19 -21.80 25.48
CA LEU A 664 4.12 -20.79 26.00
C LEU A 664 3.40 -19.80 26.90
N CYS A 665 2.11 -19.61 26.70
CA CYS A 665 1.20 -18.83 27.55
C CYS A 665 -0.13 -19.56 27.71
N SER A 666 -0.93 -19.16 28.70
CA SER A 666 -2.30 -19.65 28.86
C SER A 666 -3.32 -18.64 28.32
N GLU A 667 -4.54 -19.08 28.06
CA GLU A 667 -5.63 -18.20 27.64
C GLU A 667 -5.94 -17.15 28.71
N GLU A 668 -5.93 -17.55 30.01
CA GLU A 668 -6.10 -16.62 31.12
C GLU A 668 -5.04 -15.51 31.08
N GLN A 669 -3.76 -15.87 30.86
CA GLN A 669 -2.67 -14.91 30.77
C GLN A 669 -2.86 -13.96 29.57
N VAL A 670 -3.34 -14.46 28.44
CA VAL A 670 -3.66 -13.62 27.27
C VAL A 670 -4.77 -12.62 27.61
N ILE A 671 -5.88 -13.08 28.21
CA ILE A 671 -7.01 -12.20 28.56
C ILE A 671 -6.61 -11.17 29.62
N GLU A 672 -5.85 -11.54 30.65
CA GLU A 672 -5.32 -10.61 31.65
C GLU A 672 -4.40 -9.55 30.99
N THR A 673 -3.60 -9.98 30.01
CA THR A 673 -2.76 -9.06 29.23
C THR A 673 -3.62 -8.10 28.40
N MET A 674 -4.65 -8.58 27.71
CA MET A 674 -5.57 -7.74 26.95
C MET A 674 -6.26 -6.70 27.85
N GLN A 675 -6.74 -7.08 29.03
CA GLN A 675 -7.37 -6.15 29.98
C GLN A 675 -6.38 -5.07 30.46
N ARG A 676 -5.16 -5.46 30.80
CA ARG A 676 -4.13 -4.51 31.25
C ARG A 676 -3.69 -3.56 30.15
N MET A 677 -3.51 -4.07 28.93
CA MET A 677 -3.11 -3.26 27.79
C MET A 677 -4.26 -2.36 27.30
N ALA A 678 -5.53 -2.76 27.47
CA ALA A 678 -6.68 -1.92 27.17
C ALA A 678 -6.67 -0.61 27.99
N VAL A 679 -6.27 -0.65 29.26
CA VAL A 679 -6.14 0.56 30.09
C VAL A 679 -5.09 1.51 29.50
N ILE A 680 -3.97 0.98 29.01
CA ILE A 680 -2.90 1.79 28.37
C ILE A 680 -3.42 2.41 27.07
N VAL A 681 -4.12 1.63 26.26
CA VAL A 681 -4.70 2.13 24.99
C VAL A 681 -5.78 3.20 25.27
N ASP A 682 -6.58 3.05 26.31
CA ASP A 682 -7.55 4.07 26.75
C ASP A 682 -6.85 5.37 27.14
N GLU A 683 -5.74 5.30 27.89
CA GLU A 683 -4.93 6.48 28.23
C GLU A 683 -4.34 7.17 26.99
N GLN A 684 -3.83 6.38 26.03
CA GLN A 684 -3.28 6.90 24.79
C GLN A 684 -4.33 7.60 23.90
N ASN A 685 -5.60 7.23 24.02
CA ASN A 685 -6.70 7.81 23.26
C ASN A 685 -7.53 8.85 24.05
N SER A 686 -7.18 9.15 25.29
CA SER A 686 -7.92 10.05 26.18
C SER A 686 -8.13 11.47 25.66
N GLY A 687 -7.32 11.92 24.70
CA GLY A 687 -7.46 13.22 24.01
C GLY A 687 -8.49 13.25 22.89
N ASP A 688 -9.06 12.13 22.50
CA ASP A 688 -10.08 12.03 21.44
C ASP A 688 -11.49 12.03 22.07
N PRO A 689 -12.31 13.08 21.86
CA PRO A 689 -13.64 13.17 22.45
C PRO A 689 -14.64 12.12 21.95
N GLN A 690 -14.32 11.43 20.83
CA GLN A 690 -15.17 10.38 20.25
C GLN A 690 -14.76 8.99 20.74
N TYR A 691 -13.63 8.87 21.44
CA TYR A 691 -13.12 7.59 21.91
C TYR A 691 -13.99 7.03 23.04
N GLN A 692 -14.31 5.73 22.97
CA GLN A 692 -15.04 5.01 24.00
C GLN A 692 -14.07 4.08 24.77
N PRO A 693 -13.83 4.30 26.08
CA PRO A 693 -12.92 3.47 26.85
C PRO A 693 -13.39 2.02 26.95
N MET A 694 -12.45 1.09 26.82
CA MET A 694 -12.69 -0.35 27.01
C MET A 694 -12.75 -0.74 28.49
N ALA A 695 -11.90 -0.09 29.31
CA ALA A 695 -11.87 -0.29 30.77
C ALA A 695 -12.93 0.58 31.46
N PRO A 696 -13.42 0.19 32.68
CA PRO A 696 -13.08 -1.03 33.45
C PRO A 696 -13.98 -2.22 33.14
N LEU A 697 -14.96 -2.10 32.25
CA LEU A 697 -15.96 -3.15 32.02
C LEU A 697 -15.49 -4.28 31.12
N PHE A 698 -14.64 -3.98 30.13
CA PHE A 698 -14.09 -4.95 29.16
C PHE A 698 -15.17 -5.73 28.39
N THR A 699 -16.36 -5.15 28.20
CA THR A 699 -17.52 -5.80 27.56
C THR A 699 -17.86 -5.20 26.19
N GLY A 700 -17.18 -4.13 25.80
CA GLY A 700 -17.40 -3.45 24.52
C GLY A 700 -17.08 -4.35 23.32
N THR A 701 -17.74 -4.09 22.19
CA THR A 701 -17.59 -4.88 20.95
C THR A 701 -16.15 -4.88 20.45
N ALA A 702 -15.45 -3.77 20.53
CA ALA A 702 -14.04 -3.66 20.14
C ALA A 702 -13.12 -4.54 21.02
N PHE A 703 -13.29 -4.52 22.33
CA PHE A 703 -12.51 -5.38 23.24
C PHE A 703 -12.77 -6.85 22.97
N GLN A 704 -14.04 -7.26 22.77
CA GLN A 704 -14.40 -8.63 22.42
C GLN A 704 -13.76 -9.05 21.08
N ALA A 705 -13.76 -8.17 20.06
CA ALA A 705 -13.12 -8.43 18.79
C ALA A 705 -11.60 -8.68 18.96
N ALA A 706 -10.92 -7.84 19.73
CA ALA A 706 -9.50 -7.96 20.01
C ALA A 706 -9.15 -9.27 20.72
N CYS A 707 -9.94 -9.66 21.73
CA CYS A 707 -9.78 -10.96 22.41
C CYS A 707 -10.01 -12.14 21.46
N ASN A 708 -11.06 -12.09 20.61
CA ASN A 708 -11.34 -13.15 19.65
C ASN A 708 -10.19 -13.31 18.64
N LEU A 709 -9.61 -12.22 18.14
CA LEU A 709 -8.45 -12.27 17.24
C LEU A 709 -7.25 -12.97 17.89
N ALA A 710 -6.99 -12.70 19.17
CA ALA A 710 -5.88 -13.32 19.90
C ALA A 710 -6.13 -14.81 20.20
N THR A 711 -7.35 -15.19 20.63
CA THR A 711 -7.64 -16.54 21.12
C THR A 711 -8.16 -17.49 20.05
N GLN A 712 -8.75 -16.98 18.97
CA GLN A 712 -9.33 -17.77 17.87
C GLN A 712 -8.53 -17.67 16.57
N GLY A 713 -7.34 -17.04 16.59
CA GLY A 713 -6.52 -16.81 15.38
C GLY A 713 -6.16 -18.09 14.62
N ARG A 714 -5.90 -19.21 15.34
CA ARG A 714 -5.59 -20.51 14.72
C ARG A 714 -6.74 -21.05 13.86
N SER A 715 -7.98 -20.79 14.23
CA SER A 715 -9.16 -21.30 13.53
C SER A 715 -9.65 -20.37 12.41
N GLN A 716 -8.99 -19.23 12.21
CA GLN A 716 -9.37 -18.33 11.13
C GLN A 716 -8.83 -18.84 9.78
N PRO A 717 -9.63 -18.79 8.71
CA PRO A 717 -9.19 -19.24 7.39
C PRO A 717 -7.96 -18.43 6.95
N SER A 718 -6.89 -19.12 6.57
CA SER A 718 -5.58 -18.54 6.21
C SER A 718 -5.01 -17.60 7.28
N GLY A 719 -5.49 -17.67 8.52
CA GLY A 719 -5.08 -16.79 9.62
C GLY A 719 -5.48 -15.32 9.47
N TYR A 720 -6.46 -15.01 8.62
CA TYR A 720 -6.92 -13.64 8.37
C TYR A 720 -7.76 -13.08 9.52
N THR A 721 -7.74 -11.75 9.64
CA THR A 721 -8.48 -11.02 10.69
C THR A 721 -9.87 -10.56 10.23
N GLU A 722 -10.09 -10.51 8.94
CA GLU A 722 -11.29 -9.99 8.29
C GLU A 722 -12.59 -10.63 8.77
N PRO A 723 -12.69 -11.98 8.91
CA PRO A 723 -13.96 -12.58 9.33
C PRO A 723 -14.44 -12.08 10.68
N ILE A 724 -13.52 -11.95 11.66
CA ILE A 724 -13.84 -11.43 13.00
C ILE A 724 -14.12 -9.93 12.92
N LEU A 725 -13.27 -9.16 12.27
CA LEU A 725 -13.41 -7.71 12.21
C LEU A 725 -14.73 -7.29 11.53
N HIS A 726 -15.05 -7.87 10.37
CA HIS A 726 -16.30 -7.56 9.65
C HIS A 726 -17.53 -7.91 10.47
N GLN A 727 -17.58 -9.13 11.04
CA GLN A 727 -18.68 -9.56 11.88
C GLN A 727 -18.89 -8.62 13.08
N MET A 728 -17.80 -8.26 13.76
CA MET A 728 -17.89 -7.42 14.97
C MET A 728 -18.21 -5.97 14.64
N ARG A 729 -17.76 -5.44 13.50
CA ARG A 729 -18.15 -4.11 13.04
C ARG A 729 -19.63 -4.04 12.67
N LEU A 730 -20.16 -5.04 11.94
CA LEU A 730 -21.60 -5.15 11.67
C LEU A 730 -22.41 -5.22 12.97
N LYS A 731 -21.95 -6.01 13.94
CA LYS A 731 -22.57 -6.07 15.27
C LYS A 731 -22.57 -4.71 15.97
N PHE A 732 -21.48 -3.95 15.87
CA PHE A 732 -21.38 -2.60 16.44
C PHE A 732 -22.33 -1.63 15.75
N LYS A 733 -22.39 -1.63 14.41
CA LYS A 733 -23.28 -0.76 13.62
C LYS A 733 -24.76 -1.05 13.90
N ALA A 734 -25.12 -2.25 14.33
CA ALA A 734 -26.49 -2.64 14.67
C ALA A 734 -26.91 -2.27 16.11
N GLN A 735 -26.01 -1.81 16.98
CA GLN A 735 -26.31 -1.32 18.35
C GLN A 735 -26.80 0.12 18.36
#